data_b87226e522032809a2e889d3fb7d11f2
#
_entry.id   b87226e522032809a2e889d3fb7d11f2
#
_cell.length_a   1.000
_cell.length_b   1.000
_cell.length_c   1.000
_cell.angle_alpha   90.00
_cell.angle_beta   90.00
_cell.angle_gamma   90.00
#
_symmetry.space_group_name_H-M   'P 1'
#
loop_
_entity.id
_entity.type
_entity.pdbx_description
1 polymer ?
#
loop_
_entity_poly.entity_id
_entity_poly.type
_entity_poly.pdbx_seq_one_letter_code
_entity_poly.pdbx_strand_id
1 'polypeptide(L)'
;RDFCLSRGLGDVYKRQAQDSISFKSIRPKPKKKDSITLTSRDYKRISIFRDTTAVDTTLTLRAMYRQNPIRRDMFAYVPFQNMGQTYTSLAYDYRSVGISPDFGMRGNRFYFSQAQQIPYFYLPTPMIEFSFKSGISQGQMLQSFFSANLTPEFNLFIRYNALRSLGDYKNILSSVGSFSAGFSYYSKNKKYLAMAHYANEEVNRQENGGLLYPEQFGQGDDQFRNRARLDVALSGVNSEENLKRYFLQHQYNFLPASHREGGSEILLKHQVEYQSRNYYHSQSEMASNGVLGQSFTLKSLRDKHSLRELTNRLGAELSLPYLGKTFLYGKSYFYNYFAKGIFVDNNGNFIPHQIKNTDYGIGVQWKKNYKGFAINAQGEQMILGKLLGTEIAGDLSYTFDEKNKVIAGVNVTSKMPNFNFLLYQSDYKNYNWYHLDDFSKENIQTIYGSAYTQWGNLSLDITNINNYTYFQLQPASSGEKNQSKPAQYTGNIQYLKLVGEREFLLGKWGLENTLMYQQVLQDNANVFNVPSLTTRNTLYFTTFMFKKAMFLQTGLTFKYFTNYYAYEYNPLLADFQVQTQEKIGNYSVTDFFLNAKVRTMRIFFTVEHLEALLGKYNYYAAPNQPYRDWKVRLGIIWYFFK
;
A
#
# COMPACT_ATOMS: atom_id res chain seq x y z
N ARG A 1 2.58 -27.68 -9.27
CA ARG A 1 1.12 -27.64 -8.94
C ARG A 1 0.82 -26.26 -8.43
N ASP A 2 0.16 -25.47 -9.29
CA ASP A 2 -0.01 -24.03 -9.14
C ASP A 2 -1.24 -23.75 -8.28
N PHE A 3 -1.05 -22.98 -7.20
CA PHE A 3 -2.15 -22.47 -6.40
C PHE A 3 -2.67 -21.16 -7.00
N CYS A 4 -3.81 -21.22 -7.70
CA CYS A 4 -4.60 -20.03 -8.05
C CYS A 4 -5.60 -19.74 -6.94
N LEU A 5 -5.35 -18.69 -6.15
CA LEU A 5 -6.31 -18.09 -5.22
C LEU A 5 -7.26 -17.15 -5.98
N SER A 6 -8.16 -17.68 -6.79
CA SER A 6 -9.35 -16.97 -7.29
C SER A 6 -10.30 -17.93 -7.99
N ARG A 7 -11.08 -18.66 -7.25
CA ARG A 7 -12.11 -19.55 -7.79
C ARG A 7 -13.45 -19.35 -7.07
N GLY A 8 -14.09 -18.21 -7.36
CA GLY A 8 -15.54 -18.09 -7.21
C GLY A 8 -16.24 -17.89 -8.56
N LEU A 9 -15.47 -17.57 -9.63
CA LEU A 9 -15.99 -17.28 -10.97
C LEU A 9 -15.41 -18.20 -12.06
N GLY A 10 -14.76 -19.30 -11.68
CA GLY A 10 -14.01 -20.17 -12.59
C GLY A 10 -14.85 -20.79 -13.71
N ASP A 11 -16.09 -21.14 -13.46
CA ASP A 11 -16.90 -21.89 -14.43
C ASP A 11 -17.48 -21.03 -15.56
N VAL A 12 -17.72 -19.74 -15.31
CA VAL A 12 -18.18 -18.82 -16.36
C VAL A 12 -17.03 -18.47 -17.32
N TYR A 13 -15.78 -18.42 -16.81
CA TYR A 13 -14.61 -18.04 -17.60
C TYR A 13 -13.90 -19.20 -18.30
N LYS A 14 -14.07 -20.46 -17.84
CA LYS A 14 -13.52 -21.63 -18.56
C LYS A 14 -14.09 -21.78 -19.96
N ARG A 15 -15.32 -21.32 -20.21
CA ARG A 15 -15.94 -21.34 -21.54
C ARG A 15 -15.41 -20.28 -22.51
N GLN A 16 -14.75 -19.19 -22.02
CA GLN A 16 -14.19 -18.15 -22.88
C GLN A 16 -12.92 -18.59 -23.64
N ALA A 17 -12.19 -19.56 -23.14
CA ALA A 17 -10.93 -19.99 -23.75
C ALA A 17 -11.11 -21.04 -24.87
N GLN A 18 -12.34 -21.58 -25.06
CA GLN A 18 -12.58 -22.67 -25.99
C GLN A 18 -13.31 -22.29 -27.29
N ASP A 19 -13.94 -21.10 -27.39
CA ASP A 19 -14.69 -20.74 -28.62
C ASP A 19 -13.91 -19.70 -29.45
N SER A 20 -12.83 -20.12 -30.11
CA SER A 20 -12.30 -19.45 -31.28
C SER A 20 -13.06 -19.94 -32.52
N ILE A 21 -13.92 -19.08 -33.06
CA ILE A 21 -14.63 -19.36 -34.32
C ILE A 21 -13.62 -19.40 -35.46
N SER A 22 -13.42 -20.61 -36.05
CA SER A 22 -12.61 -20.80 -37.24
C SER A 22 -13.39 -20.35 -38.49
N PHE A 23 -12.89 -19.31 -39.17
CA PHE A 23 -13.30 -19.01 -40.52
C PHE A 23 -12.62 -20.00 -41.48
N LYS A 24 -13.38 -20.93 -42.10
CA LYS A 24 -12.88 -21.80 -43.15
C LYS A 24 -12.62 -20.97 -44.42
N SER A 25 -11.37 -20.76 -44.77
CA SER A 25 -10.98 -20.27 -46.09
C SER A 25 -10.74 -21.47 -47.02
N ILE A 26 -11.41 -21.43 -48.17
CA ILE A 26 -11.38 -22.49 -49.22
C ILE A 26 -10.10 -22.32 -50.08
N ARG A 27 -8.90 -22.45 -49.49
CA ARG A 27 -7.64 -22.69 -50.21
C ARG A 27 -6.75 -23.58 -49.38
N PRO A 28 -6.16 -24.64 -49.95
CA PRO A 28 -5.21 -25.48 -49.21
C PRO A 28 -3.95 -24.64 -48.88
N LYS A 29 -3.81 -24.25 -47.61
CA LYS A 29 -2.60 -23.62 -47.11
C LYS A 29 -1.56 -24.68 -46.76
N PRO A 30 -0.25 -24.42 -46.99
CA PRO A 30 0.80 -25.33 -46.56
C PRO A 30 0.67 -25.56 -45.03
N LYS A 31 0.89 -26.81 -44.59
CA LYS A 31 0.86 -27.23 -43.21
C LYS A 31 1.74 -26.26 -42.39
N LYS A 32 1.11 -25.30 -41.67
CA LYS A 32 1.78 -24.52 -40.66
C LYS A 32 2.16 -25.45 -39.52
N LYS A 33 3.39 -25.39 -39.09
CA LYS A 33 3.83 -25.90 -37.78
C LYS A 33 2.79 -25.47 -36.76
N ASP A 34 2.34 -26.35 -35.88
CA ASP A 34 1.40 -26.06 -34.82
C ASP A 34 1.77 -24.76 -34.12
N SER A 35 0.98 -23.73 -34.36
CA SER A 35 1.18 -22.43 -33.70
C SER A 35 0.69 -22.62 -32.27
N ILE A 36 1.63 -22.68 -31.32
CA ILE A 36 1.32 -22.64 -29.89
C ILE A 36 0.48 -21.39 -29.65
N THR A 37 -0.79 -21.56 -29.31
CA THR A 37 -1.68 -20.45 -28.98
C THR A 37 -1.33 -19.96 -27.56
N LEU A 38 -0.53 -18.91 -27.48
CA LEU A 38 -0.16 -18.29 -26.21
C LEU A 38 -1.38 -17.66 -25.54
N THR A 39 -1.52 -17.86 -24.24
CA THR A 39 -2.56 -17.30 -23.39
C THR A 39 -1.92 -16.39 -22.32
N SER A 40 -2.71 -15.55 -21.65
CA SER A 40 -2.19 -14.74 -20.53
C SER A 40 -1.60 -15.58 -19.38
N ARG A 41 -1.94 -16.88 -19.30
CA ARG A 41 -1.39 -17.81 -18.29
C ARG A 41 0.06 -18.19 -18.55
N ASP A 42 0.56 -18.01 -19.76
CA ASP A 42 1.94 -18.32 -20.13
C ASP A 42 2.88 -17.18 -19.73
N TYR A 43 2.34 -16.00 -19.45
CA TYR A 43 3.06 -14.82 -18.96
C TYR A 43 3.14 -14.87 -17.43
N LYS A 44 4.35 -15.04 -16.90
CA LYS A 44 4.58 -15.27 -15.46
C LYS A 44 5.16 -14.04 -14.78
N ARG A 45 4.64 -13.75 -13.58
CA ARG A 45 5.24 -12.85 -12.60
C ARG A 45 5.94 -13.68 -11.54
N ILE A 46 7.14 -13.30 -11.16
CA ILE A 46 7.98 -13.99 -10.19
C ILE A 46 8.28 -13.03 -9.05
N SER A 47 8.02 -13.44 -7.81
CA SER A 47 8.40 -12.68 -6.62
C SER A 47 9.88 -12.90 -6.27
N ILE A 48 10.45 -12.05 -5.40
CA ILE A 48 11.79 -12.27 -4.84
C ILE A 48 11.87 -13.58 -4.03
N PHE A 49 10.74 -14.12 -3.58
CA PHE A 49 10.63 -15.41 -2.90
C PHE A 49 10.51 -16.59 -3.87
N ARG A 50 10.55 -16.32 -5.19
CA ARG A 50 10.41 -17.30 -6.28
C ARG A 50 8.99 -17.87 -6.42
N ASP A 51 7.98 -17.25 -5.80
CA ASP A 51 6.58 -17.59 -6.06
C ASP A 51 6.20 -17.10 -7.46
N THR A 52 5.50 -17.92 -8.21
CA THR A 52 5.13 -17.63 -9.59
C THR A 52 3.63 -17.49 -9.72
N THR A 53 3.17 -16.42 -10.35
CA THR A 53 1.76 -16.17 -10.67
C THR A 53 1.59 -15.81 -12.13
N ALA A 54 0.45 -16.11 -12.73
CA ALA A 54 0.14 -15.69 -14.10
C ALA A 54 -0.29 -14.22 -14.14
N VAL A 55 -0.08 -13.57 -15.29
CA VAL A 55 -0.63 -12.23 -15.55
C VAL A 55 -2.14 -12.34 -15.69
N ASP A 56 -2.88 -11.61 -14.86
CA ASP A 56 -4.34 -11.56 -14.86
C ASP A 56 -4.87 -10.43 -15.75
N THR A 57 -5.61 -10.81 -16.78
CA THR A 57 -6.31 -9.88 -17.69
C THR A 57 -7.83 -9.95 -17.53
N THR A 58 -8.36 -10.63 -16.52
CA THR A 58 -9.81 -10.77 -16.31
C THR A 58 -10.42 -9.46 -15.83
N LEU A 59 -11.69 -9.25 -16.14
CA LEU A 59 -12.48 -8.14 -15.61
C LEU A 59 -13.26 -8.67 -14.39
N THR A 60 -12.83 -8.26 -13.20
CA THR A 60 -13.46 -8.64 -11.92
C THR A 60 -13.68 -7.38 -11.09
N LEU A 61 -14.58 -7.44 -10.09
CA LEU A 61 -14.76 -6.36 -9.12
C LEU A 61 -13.44 -6.02 -8.40
N ARG A 62 -12.65 -7.04 -8.03
CA ARG A 62 -11.33 -6.83 -7.40
C ARG A 62 -10.37 -6.04 -8.29
N ALA A 63 -10.41 -6.27 -9.62
CA ALA A 63 -9.63 -5.48 -10.57
C ALA A 63 -10.13 -4.02 -10.63
N MET A 64 -11.45 -3.80 -10.55
CA MET A 64 -12.06 -2.48 -10.49
C MET A 64 -11.67 -1.74 -9.20
N TYR A 65 -11.78 -2.34 -8.03
CA TYR A 65 -11.43 -1.71 -6.75
C TYR A 65 -9.98 -1.23 -6.67
N ARG A 66 -9.09 -1.82 -7.48
CA ARG A 66 -7.68 -1.42 -7.57
C ARG A 66 -7.39 -0.38 -8.66
N GLN A 67 -8.44 0.14 -9.33
CA GLN A 67 -8.31 1.20 -10.34
C GLN A 67 -8.21 2.59 -9.70
N ASN A 68 -7.17 2.79 -8.89
CA ASN A 68 -6.87 4.01 -8.16
C ASN A 68 -5.36 4.27 -8.13
N PRO A 69 -4.89 5.48 -7.72
CA PRO A 69 -3.47 5.83 -7.75
C PRO A 69 -2.55 4.89 -6.99
N ILE A 70 -3.03 4.33 -5.88
CA ILE A 70 -2.22 3.45 -5.03
C ILE A 70 -2.33 1.95 -5.40
N ARG A 71 -3.16 1.60 -6.41
CA ARG A 71 -3.41 0.22 -6.86
C ARG A 71 -3.77 -0.78 -5.76
N ARG A 72 -4.45 -0.30 -4.72
CA ARG A 72 -4.93 -1.10 -3.59
C ARG A 72 -6.45 -1.07 -3.54
N ASP A 73 -7.03 -2.08 -2.91
CA ASP A 73 -8.44 -2.02 -2.55
C ASP A 73 -8.66 -0.87 -1.54
N MET A 74 -9.62 0.01 -1.85
CA MET A 74 -9.94 1.20 -1.07
C MET A 74 -10.94 0.94 0.06
N PHE A 75 -11.26 -0.32 0.36
CA PHE A 75 -12.25 -0.66 1.39
C PHE A 75 -11.90 -0.05 2.77
N ALA A 76 -10.64 -0.20 3.18
CA ALA A 76 -10.14 0.31 4.46
C ALA A 76 -9.52 1.73 4.39
N TYR A 77 -9.82 2.51 3.33
CA TYR A 77 -9.22 3.84 3.15
C TYR A 77 -10.25 4.87 2.70
N VAL A 78 -10.11 6.09 3.20
CA VAL A 78 -10.89 7.26 2.77
C VAL A 78 -9.93 8.27 2.16
N PRO A 79 -10.02 8.55 0.84
CA PRO A 79 -9.16 9.52 0.18
C PRO A 79 -9.54 10.95 0.57
N PHE A 80 -8.55 11.84 0.59
CA PHE A 80 -8.77 13.28 0.67
C PHE A 80 -9.33 13.81 -0.66
N GLN A 81 -9.64 15.11 -0.73
CA GLN A 81 -10.37 15.77 -1.81
C GLN A 81 -9.77 15.52 -3.18
N ASN A 82 -8.44 15.56 -3.32
CA ASN A 82 -7.76 15.47 -4.61
C ASN A 82 -7.05 14.11 -4.80
N MET A 83 -6.93 13.69 -6.05
CA MET A 83 -6.07 12.55 -6.39
C MET A 83 -4.61 12.90 -6.09
N GLY A 84 -3.86 11.96 -5.54
CA GLY A 84 -2.45 12.17 -5.18
C GLY A 84 -2.25 12.75 -3.77
N GLN A 85 -3.30 13.18 -3.08
CA GLN A 85 -3.25 13.50 -1.65
C GLN A 85 -3.21 12.22 -0.78
N THR A 86 -3.21 12.41 0.53
CA THR A 86 -3.19 11.30 1.51
C THR A 86 -4.54 10.59 1.63
N TYR A 87 -4.56 9.55 2.45
CA TYR A 87 -5.73 8.72 2.77
C TYR A 87 -5.81 8.54 4.28
N THR A 88 -7.00 8.66 4.83
CA THR A 88 -7.29 8.19 6.19
C THR A 88 -7.45 6.68 6.19
N SER A 89 -6.73 6.00 7.09
CA SER A 89 -6.87 4.55 7.28
C SER A 89 -8.04 4.27 8.24
N LEU A 90 -9.01 3.46 7.79
CA LEU A 90 -10.11 2.99 8.63
C LEU A 90 -9.76 1.72 9.41
N ALA A 91 -8.65 1.05 9.06
CA ALA A 91 -8.18 -0.17 9.73
C ALA A 91 -6.66 -0.31 9.60
N TYR A 92 -6.09 -1.11 10.50
CA TYR A 92 -4.66 -1.40 10.52
C TYR A 92 -4.40 -2.89 10.35
N ASP A 93 -3.22 -3.22 9.83
CA ASP A 93 -2.76 -4.60 9.64
C ASP A 93 -1.40 -4.78 10.34
N TYR A 94 -1.37 -5.69 11.29
CA TYR A 94 -0.20 -6.04 12.10
C TYR A 94 0.27 -7.49 11.90
N ARG A 95 -0.21 -8.17 10.86
CA ARG A 95 0.21 -9.55 10.52
C ARG A 95 1.65 -9.63 10.05
N SER A 96 2.20 -8.52 9.56
CA SER A 96 3.60 -8.42 9.13
C SER A 96 4.10 -7.02 9.47
N VAL A 97 4.97 -6.95 10.47
CA VAL A 97 5.55 -5.69 10.98
C VAL A 97 7.06 -5.85 10.91
N GLY A 98 7.74 -4.97 10.19
CA GLY A 98 9.21 -5.00 10.12
C GLY A 98 9.86 -4.62 11.45
N ILE A 99 11.09 -5.08 11.69
CA ILE A 99 11.84 -4.85 12.94
C ILE A 99 12.57 -3.50 13.00
N SER A 100 12.72 -2.82 11.86
CA SER A 100 13.36 -1.51 11.79
C SER A 100 12.33 -0.39 11.89
N PRO A 101 12.67 0.76 12.51
CA PRO A 101 11.85 1.96 12.41
C PRO A 101 11.59 2.36 10.96
N ASP A 102 10.40 2.85 10.66
CA ASP A 102 10.12 3.47 9.36
C ASP A 102 10.53 4.96 9.39
N PHE A 103 10.66 5.55 8.22
CA PHE A 103 10.99 6.98 8.05
C PHE A 103 10.01 7.89 8.82
N GLY A 104 8.74 7.49 8.87
CA GLY A 104 7.62 8.31 9.33
C GLY A 104 6.88 8.90 8.12
N MET A 105 6.33 10.12 8.24
CA MET A 105 5.56 10.81 7.20
C MET A 105 4.47 9.89 6.62
N ARG A 106 3.68 9.26 7.51
CA ARG A 106 2.72 8.19 7.18
C ARG A 106 1.64 8.62 6.19
N GLY A 107 1.39 9.91 6.04
CA GLY A 107 0.51 10.45 5.02
C GLY A 107 0.96 10.18 3.58
N ASN A 108 2.25 9.94 3.36
CA ASN A 108 2.82 9.68 2.03
C ASN A 108 3.03 8.19 1.73
N ARG A 109 3.04 7.33 2.75
CA ARG A 109 3.41 5.89 2.65
C ARG A 109 2.68 5.10 1.56
N PHE A 110 1.49 5.55 1.18
CA PHE A 110 0.64 4.86 0.20
C PHE A 110 1.24 4.84 -1.21
N TYR A 111 2.12 5.77 -1.51
CA TYR A 111 2.70 5.97 -2.83
C TYR A 111 4.08 5.32 -3.01
N PHE A 112 4.67 4.83 -1.90
CA PHE A 112 5.97 4.17 -1.92
C PHE A 112 5.82 2.65 -1.88
N SER A 113 6.54 1.97 -2.77
CA SER A 113 6.58 0.51 -2.84
C SER A 113 7.70 -0.04 -1.95
N GLN A 114 7.53 -1.26 -1.47
CA GLN A 114 8.61 -2.03 -0.83
C GLN A 114 9.33 -2.89 -1.89
N ALA A 115 10.58 -3.26 -1.63
CA ALA A 115 11.35 -4.08 -2.56
C ALA A 115 10.66 -5.41 -2.92
N GLN A 116 10.01 -6.04 -1.94
CA GLN A 116 9.29 -7.31 -2.13
C GLN A 116 8.05 -7.18 -3.04
N GLN A 117 7.51 -5.98 -3.23
CA GLN A 117 6.31 -5.71 -4.04
C GLN A 117 6.63 -5.54 -5.53
N ILE A 118 7.90 -5.40 -5.90
CA ILE A 118 8.32 -5.28 -7.29
C ILE A 118 8.46 -6.68 -7.89
N PRO A 119 7.57 -7.06 -8.87
CA PRO A 119 7.64 -8.35 -9.50
C PRO A 119 8.69 -8.38 -10.61
N TYR A 120 9.29 -9.55 -10.80
CA TYR A 120 10.07 -9.93 -11.97
C TYR A 120 9.21 -10.75 -12.93
N PHE A 121 9.71 -11.03 -14.13
CA PHE A 121 8.90 -11.64 -15.17
C PHE A 121 9.63 -12.75 -15.90
N TYR A 122 8.85 -13.70 -16.42
CA TYR A 122 9.26 -14.65 -17.44
C TYR A 122 8.16 -14.72 -18.49
N LEU A 123 8.48 -14.37 -19.73
CA LEU A 123 7.50 -14.08 -20.77
C LEU A 123 7.86 -14.85 -22.05
N PRO A 124 6.90 -15.52 -22.71
CA PRO A 124 7.16 -16.18 -23.99
C PRO A 124 7.39 -15.17 -25.13
N THR A 125 6.77 -13.99 -25.07
CA THR A 125 6.95 -12.86 -25.99
C THR A 125 6.95 -11.54 -25.21
N PRO A 126 7.42 -10.42 -25.80
CA PRO A 126 7.34 -9.12 -25.16
C PRO A 126 5.91 -8.75 -24.73
N MET A 127 5.78 -8.13 -23.55
CA MET A 127 4.51 -7.67 -23.00
C MET A 127 4.56 -6.18 -22.72
N ILE A 128 3.51 -5.46 -23.15
CA ILE A 128 3.28 -4.07 -22.81
C ILE A 128 1.95 -3.99 -22.06
N GLU A 129 1.92 -3.25 -20.95
CA GLU A 129 0.69 -2.81 -20.29
C GLU A 129 0.63 -1.28 -20.36
N PHE A 130 -0.44 -0.76 -20.88
CA PHE A 130 -0.73 0.65 -20.87
C PHE A 130 -2.01 0.87 -20.06
N SER A 131 -1.98 1.81 -19.11
CA SER A 131 -3.15 2.19 -18.32
C SER A 131 -3.24 3.71 -18.25
N PHE A 132 -4.43 4.22 -18.54
CA PHE A 132 -4.75 5.63 -18.44
C PHE A 132 -6.06 5.78 -17.67
N LYS A 133 -6.14 6.77 -16.76
CA LYS A 133 -7.36 7.17 -16.08
C LYS A 133 -7.43 8.70 -16.02
N SER A 134 -8.55 9.27 -16.38
CA SER A 134 -8.78 10.72 -16.36
C SER A 134 -10.13 11.03 -15.71
N GLY A 135 -10.21 12.13 -14.98
CA GLY A 135 -11.46 12.78 -14.62
C GLY A 135 -11.82 13.84 -15.66
N ILE A 136 -13.11 14.13 -15.83
CA ILE A 136 -13.59 15.11 -16.83
C ILE A 136 -13.00 16.50 -16.55
N SER A 137 -12.87 16.91 -15.30
CA SER A 137 -12.33 18.22 -14.93
C SER A 137 -10.96 18.17 -14.29
N GLN A 138 -10.60 17.07 -13.60
CA GLN A 138 -9.43 17.01 -12.75
C GLN A 138 -8.87 15.59 -12.62
N GLY A 139 -7.53 15.52 -12.65
CA GLY A 139 -6.76 14.34 -12.35
C GLY A 139 -6.53 13.40 -13.54
N GLN A 140 -5.27 13.26 -13.90
CA GLN A 140 -4.81 12.32 -14.92
C GLN A 140 -3.82 11.35 -14.31
N MET A 141 -3.97 10.08 -14.64
CA MET A 141 -3.06 9.02 -14.25
C MET A 141 -2.65 8.22 -15.48
N LEU A 142 -1.35 8.12 -15.69
CA LEU A 142 -0.73 7.33 -16.75
C LEU A 142 0.12 6.25 -16.11
N GLN A 143 0.03 5.03 -16.63
CA GLN A 143 0.93 3.94 -16.23
C GLN A 143 1.33 3.19 -17.49
N SER A 144 2.61 2.94 -17.64
CA SER A 144 3.16 2.13 -18.70
C SER A 144 4.13 1.10 -18.15
N PHE A 145 4.08 -0.07 -18.71
CA PHE A 145 4.94 -1.17 -18.36
C PHE A 145 5.38 -1.91 -19.62
N PHE A 146 6.66 -2.22 -19.67
CA PHE A 146 7.26 -3.05 -20.70
C PHE A 146 8.12 -4.13 -20.06
N SER A 147 8.04 -5.35 -20.60
CA SER A 147 8.97 -6.42 -20.23
C SER A 147 9.20 -7.37 -21.40
N ALA A 148 10.42 -7.86 -21.51
CA ALA A 148 10.81 -8.82 -22.54
C ALA A 148 11.94 -9.73 -22.05
N ASN A 149 11.94 -10.98 -22.52
CA ASN A 149 13.09 -11.85 -22.45
C ASN A 149 14.02 -11.51 -23.63
N LEU A 150 15.22 -10.97 -23.34
CA LEU A 150 16.24 -10.73 -24.35
C LEU A 150 16.94 -12.03 -24.77
N THR A 151 17.10 -12.95 -23.82
CA THR A 151 17.46 -14.33 -24.03
C THR A 151 16.57 -15.22 -23.17
N PRO A 152 16.53 -16.54 -23.38
CA PRO A 152 15.75 -17.44 -22.51
C PRO A 152 16.11 -17.32 -21.02
N GLU A 153 17.35 -16.91 -20.73
CA GLU A 153 17.88 -16.79 -19.37
C GLU A 153 17.76 -15.38 -18.78
N PHE A 154 17.49 -14.36 -19.60
CA PHE A 154 17.53 -12.96 -19.17
C PHE A 154 16.26 -12.22 -19.54
N ASN A 155 15.53 -11.77 -18.52
CA ASN A 155 14.37 -10.90 -18.65
C ASN A 155 14.71 -9.50 -18.11
N LEU A 156 14.21 -8.47 -18.77
CA LEU A 156 14.20 -7.09 -18.27
C LEU A 156 12.77 -6.55 -18.21
N PHE A 157 12.56 -5.57 -17.31
CA PHE A 157 11.31 -4.81 -17.27
C PHE A 157 11.59 -3.32 -16.99
N ILE A 158 10.67 -2.47 -17.47
CA ILE A 158 10.62 -1.04 -17.18
C ILE A 158 9.17 -0.70 -16.86
N ARG A 159 8.95 0.09 -15.81
CA ARG A 159 7.64 0.61 -15.42
C ARG A 159 7.73 2.10 -15.13
N TYR A 160 6.75 2.83 -15.61
CA TYR A 160 6.57 4.25 -15.32
C TYR A 160 5.12 4.52 -14.93
N ASN A 161 4.93 5.23 -13.83
CA ASN A 161 3.61 5.69 -13.37
C ASN A 161 3.72 7.20 -13.11
N ALA A 162 2.73 7.94 -13.57
CA ALA A 162 2.60 9.37 -13.32
C ALA A 162 1.16 9.71 -12.99
N LEU A 163 0.99 10.62 -12.05
CA LEU A 163 -0.29 11.22 -11.71
C LEU A 163 -0.09 12.72 -11.52
N ARG A 164 -1.02 13.51 -12.06
CA ARG A 164 -1.12 14.94 -11.79
C ARG A 164 -2.58 15.34 -11.67
N SER A 165 -2.89 16.12 -10.62
CA SER A 165 -4.23 16.62 -10.38
C SER A 165 -4.17 18.00 -9.72
N LEU A 166 -4.87 18.97 -10.30
CA LEU A 166 -4.98 20.34 -9.75
C LEU A 166 -5.90 20.36 -8.53
N GLY A 167 -6.95 19.51 -8.51
CA GLY A 167 -7.99 19.53 -7.50
C GLY A 167 -8.98 20.67 -7.69
N ASP A 168 -10.03 20.68 -6.87
CA ASP A 168 -11.11 21.67 -6.92
C ASP A 168 -10.95 22.78 -5.86
N TYR A 169 -10.21 22.50 -4.80
CA TYR A 169 -9.94 23.45 -3.71
C TYR A 169 -8.68 24.26 -3.98
N LYS A 170 -8.50 25.39 -3.24
CA LYS A 170 -7.26 26.16 -3.27
C LYS A 170 -6.08 25.32 -2.75
N ASN A 171 -4.91 25.49 -3.35
CA ASN A 171 -3.62 24.98 -2.86
C ASN A 171 -3.59 23.48 -2.58
N ILE A 172 -4.11 22.65 -3.53
CA ILE A 172 -4.11 21.17 -3.43
C ILE A 172 -3.56 20.47 -4.65
N LEU A 173 -2.79 21.15 -5.50
CA LEU A 173 -2.09 20.50 -6.61
C LEU A 173 -1.31 19.29 -6.08
N SER A 174 -1.46 18.15 -6.73
CA SER A 174 -0.73 16.93 -6.41
C SER A 174 -0.08 16.34 -7.65
N SER A 175 1.15 15.86 -7.49
CA SER A 175 1.89 15.14 -8.51
C SER A 175 2.57 13.93 -7.86
N VAL A 176 2.40 12.76 -8.48
CA VAL A 176 3.04 11.52 -8.02
C VAL A 176 3.74 10.87 -9.21
N GLY A 177 5.01 10.57 -9.05
CA GLY A 177 5.83 9.89 -10.03
C GLY A 177 6.42 8.61 -9.49
N SER A 178 6.52 7.57 -10.32
CA SER A 178 7.22 6.34 -9.97
C SER A 178 7.84 5.74 -11.22
N PHE A 179 9.14 5.51 -11.17
CA PHE A 179 9.91 4.81 -12.18
C PHE A 179 10.56 3.59 -11.56
N SER A 180 10.46 2.44 -12.21
CA SER A 180 11.24 1.26 -11.83
C SER A 180 11.71 0.49 -13.05
N ALA A 181 12.94 0.01 -12.97
CA ALA A 181 13.54 -0.86 -13.99
C ALA A 181 14.31 -1.98 -13.29
N GLY A 182 14.29 -3.16 -13.87
CA GLY A 182 14.96 -4.30 -13.28
C GLY A 182 15.10 -5.47 -14.23
N PHE A 183 15.80 -6.50 -13.76
CA PHE A 183 16.04 -7.71 -14.52
C PHE A 183 16.02 -8.95 -13.63
N SER A 184 15.79 -10.08 -14.26
CA SER A 184 16.07 -11.41 -13.71
C SER A 184 16.96 -12.19 -14.68
N TYR A 185 17.94 -12.88 -14.12
CA TYR A 185 18.90 -13.68 -14.86
C TYR A 185 19.08 -15.06 -14.25
N TYR A 186 19.05 -16.08 -15.07
CA TYR A 186 19.38 -17.46 -14.72
C TYR A 186 20.55 -17.94 -15.58
N SER A 187 21.59 -18.53 -14.97
CA SER A 187 22.64 -19.17 -15.76
C SER A 187 22.10 -20.39 -16.50
N LYS A 188 22.68 -20.73 -17.66
CA LYS A 188 22.29 -21.88 -18.49
C LYS A 188 22.28 -23.19 -17.71
N ASN A 189 23.22 -23.38 -16.80
CA ASN A 189 23.28 -24.54 -15.90
C ASN A 189 22.33 -24.46 -14.69
N LYS A 190 21.49 -23.40 -14.59
CA LYS A 190 20.52 -23.13 -13.52
C LYS A 190 21.12 -23.06 -12.11
N LYS A 191 22.45 -22.93 -11.98
CA LYS A 191 23.11 -22.83 -10.68
C LYS A 191 23.10 -21.40 -10.12
N TYR A 192 23.09 -20.38 -10.96
CA TYR A 192 23.11 -18.99 -10.53
C TYR A 192 21.82 -18.27 -10.94
N LEU A 193 21.23 -17.54 -9.99
CA LEU A 193 20.09 -16.64 -10.19
C LEU A 193 20.45 -15.26 -9.67
N ALA A 194 20.12 -14.23 -10.42
CA ALA A 194 20.18 -12.84 -9.97
C ALA A 194 18.87 -12.11 -10.31
N MET A 195 18.40 -11.29 -9.39
CA MET A 195 17.27 -10.37 -9.54
C MET A 195 17.69 -9.01 -9.03
N ALA A 196 17.54 -7.97 -9.83
CA ALA A 196 17.88 -6.62 -9.42
C ALA A 196 16.86 -5.62 -9.93
N HIS A 197 16.64 -4.55 -9.17
CA HIS A 197 15.85 -3.42 -9.63
C HIS A 197 16.34 -2.10 -9.05
N TYR A 198 16.08 -1.05 -9.79
CA TYR A 198 16.12 0.34 -9.37
C TYR A 198 14.67 0.86 -9.29
N ALA A 199 14.36 1.65 -8.27
CA ALA A 199 13.11 2.38 -8.16
C ALA A 199 13.38 3.83 -7.75
N ASN A 200 12.67 4.76 -8.37
CA ASN A 200 12.63 6.17 -8.01
C ASN A 200 11.16 6.58 -7.92
N GLU A 201 10.72 6.96 -6.73
CA GLU A 201 9.34 7.28 -6.41
C GLU A 201 9.28 8.65 -5.75
N GLU A 202 8.29 9.47 -6.15
CA GLU A 202 8.22 10.87 -5.75
C GLU A 202 6.74 11.27 -5.54
N VAL A 203 6.51 12.06 -4.51
CA VAL A 203 5.21 12.67 -4.19
C VAL A 203 5.42 14.15 -3.92
N ASN A 204 4.79 15.00 -4.72
CA ASN A 204 4.79 16.45 -4.54
C ASN A 204 3.36 16.95 -4.34
N ARG A 205 3.15 17.78 -3.32
CA ARG A 205 1.83 18.31 -2.98
C ARG A 205 1.90 19.76 -2.55
N GLN A 206 0.88 20.49 -2.94
CA GLN A 206 0.50 21.69 -2.21
C GLN A 206 -0.31 21.28 -0.98
N GLU A 207 -0.03 21.88 0.15
CA GLU A 207 -0.66 21.59 1.43
C GLU A 207 -1.51 22.79 1.86
N ASN A 208 -2.82 22.66 1.76
CA ASN A 208 -3.73 23.74 2.15
C ASN A 208 -4.12 23.73 3.63
N GLY A 209 -3.69 22.72 4.40
CA GLY A 209 -4.00 22.60 5.83
C GLY A 209 -5.46 22.28 6.16
N GLY A 210 -6.31 22.02 5.15
CA GLY A 210 -7.76 21.82 5.31
C GLY A 210 -8.55 23.12 5.28
N LEU A 211 -9.85 23.03 5.53
CA LEU A 211 -10.75 24.17 5.59
C LEU A 211 -10.47 25.03 6.84
N LEU A 212 -10.40 26.33 6.64
CA LEU A 212 -10.28 27.28 7.75
C LEU A 212 -11.61 27.44 8.49
N TYR A 213 -12.72 27.42 7.74
CA TYR A 213 -14.09 27.55 8.21
C TYR A 213 -14.94 26.39 7.69
N PRO A 214 -14.98 25.24 8.40
CA PRO A 214 -15.72 24.05 7.97
C PRO A 214 -17.22 24.29 7.73
N GLU A 215 -17.81 25.27 8.42
CA GLU A 215 -19.19 25.70 8.27
C GLU A 215 -19.52 26.20 6.85
N GLN A 216 -18.58 26.84 6.15
CA GLN A 216 -18.76 27.24 4.75
C GLN A 216 -19.06 26.04 3.83
N PHE A 217 -18.46 24.89 4.12
CA PHE A 217 -18.71 23.65 3.38
C PHE A 217 -20.05 23.02 3.76
N GLY A 218 -20.35 22.96 5.07
CA GLY A 218 -21.52 22.27 5.63
C GLY A 218 -22.85 22.97 5.36
N GLN A 219 -22.87 24.29 5.26
CA GLN A 219 -24.09 25.07 5.03
C GLN A 219 -24.68 24.90 3.62
N GLY A 220 -23.88 24.46 2.66
CA GLY A 220 -24.33 24.20 1.28
C GLY A 220 -24.68 25.46 0.49
N ASP A 221 -24.17 26.63 0.87
CA ASP A 221 -24.35 27.89 0.18
C ASP A 221 -23.86 27.79 -1.28
N ASP A 222 -24.64 28.29 -2.20
CA ASP A 222 -24.38 28.23 -3.65
C ASP A 222 -23.02 28.85 -4.04
N GLN A 223 -22.58 29.90 -3.35
CA GLN A 223 -21.27 30.52 -3.59
C GLN A 223 -20.11 29.54 -3.35
N PHE A 224 -20.24 28.59 -2.42
CA PHE A 224 -19.22 27.61 -2.06
C PHE A 224 -19.33 26.28 -2.83
N ARG A 225 -20.31 26.13 -3.73
CA ARG A 225 -20.31 25.05 -4.74
C ARG A 225 -19.06 25.05 -5.60
N ASN A 226 -18.54 26.24 -5.92
CA ASN A 226 -17.18 26.38 -6.43
C ASN A 226 -16.20 26.27 -5.26
N ARG A 227 -15.62 25.09 -5.08
CA ARG A 227 -14.72 24.76 -3.96
C ARG A 227 -13.48 25.65 -3.90
N ALA A 228 -13.07 26.28 -5.00
CA ALA A 228 -12.00 27.27 -5.01
C ALA A 228 -12.33 28.58 -4.25
N ARG A 229 -13.57 28.76 -3.82
CA ARG A 229 -13.98 29.92 -2.99
C ARG A 229 -13.90 29.64 -1.49
N LEU A 230 -13.82 28.39 -1.08
CA LEU A 230 -13.64 28.01 0.32
C LEU A 230 -12.31 28.52 0.85
N ASP A 231 -12.30 28.98 2.10
CA ASP A 231 -11.09 29.41 2.75
C ASP A 231 -10.34 28.23 3.35
N VAL A 232 -9.03 28.21 3.14
CA VAL A 232 -8.13 27.14 3.53
C VAL A 232 -7.10 27.66 4.55
N ALA A 233 -6.64 26.75 5.41
CA ALA A 233 -5.80 27.12 6.55
C ALA A 233 -4.38 27.56 6.16
N LEU A 234 -3.83 27.05 5.04
CA LEU A 234 -2.47 27.33 4.59
C LEU A 234 -2.42 27.73 3.12
N SER A 235 -1.49 28.62 2.79
CA SER A 235 -1.15 29.00 1.42
C SER A 235 0.37 29.03 1.24
N GLY A 236 0.84 28.79 0.00
CA GLY A 236 2.26 28.78 -0.31
C GLY A 236 3.07 27.64 0.34
N VAL A 237 2.40 26.61 0.84
CA VAL A 237 3.02 25.45 1.48
C VAL A 237 3.09 24.29 0.51
N ASN A 238 4.26 23.65 0.42
CA ASN A 238 4.50 22.48 -0.40
C ASN A 238 5.21 21.40 0.41
N SER A 239 4.80 20.14 0.22
CA SER A 239 5.51 18.96 0.69
C SER A 239 6.03 18.15 -0.48
N GLU A 240 7.26 17.68 -0.37
CA GLU A 240 7.92 16.82 -1.35
C GLU A 240 8.54 15.64 -0.63
N GLU A 241 8.28 14.44 -1.09
CA GLU A 241 8.97 13.25 -0.61
C GLU A 241 9.44 12.41 -1.78
N ASN A 242 10.71 12.00 -1.76
CA ASN A 242 11.28 11.13 -2.77
C ASN A 242 12.02 9.94 -2.15
N LEU A 243 11.95 8.81 -2.84
CA LEU A 243 12.62 7.57 -2.49
C LEU A 243 13.39 7.05 -3.69
N LYS A 244 14.68 6.74 -3.51
CA LYS A 244 15.51 6.03 -4.47
C LYS A 244 15.95 4.71 -3.84
N ARG A 245 15.71 3.60 -4.53
CA ARG A 245 16.08 2.25 -4.09
C ARG A 245 16.89 1.53 -5.14
N TYR A 246 17.94 0.86 -4.67
CA TYR A 246 18.72 -0.11 -5.41
C TYR A 246 18.63 -1.44 -4.70
N PHE A 247 18.19 -2.46 -5.38
CA PHE A 247 17.99 -3.79 -4.83
C PHE A 247 18.69 -4.83 -5.69
N LEU A 248 19.42 -5.74 -5.05
CA LEU A 248 20.00 -6.91 -5.67
C LEU A 248 19.80 -8.12 -4.77
N GLN A 249 19.25 -9.18 -5.31
CA GLN A 249 19.25 -10.50 -4.71
C GLN A 249 19.90 -11.47 -5.67
N HIS A 250 20.92 -12.21 -5.20
CA HIS A 250 21.51 -13.27 -5.99
C HIS A 250 21.77 -14.50 -5.14
N GLN A 251 21.83 -15.63 -5.82
CA GLN A 251 22.02 -16.92 -5.18
C GLN A 251 22.80 -17.87 -6.08
N TYR A 252 23.59 -18.72 -5.43
CA TYR A 252 24.33 -19.78 -6.09
C TYR A 252 23.97 -21.13 -5.49
N ASN A 253 23.63 -22.08 -6.36
CA ASN A 253 23.28 -23.44 -5.98
C ASN A 253 24.51 -24.37 -6.04
N PHE A 254 25.02 -24.73 -4.88
CA PHE A 254 26.15 -25.65 -4.76
C PHE A 254 25.76 -27.09 -5.01
N LEU A 255 24.58 -27.47 -4.52
CA LEU A 255 24.04 -28.83 -4.66
C LEU A 255 22.63 -28.72 -5.28
N PRO A 256 22.53 -28.70 -6.64
CA PRO A 256 21.23 -28.67 -7.28
C PRO A 256 20.49 -29.99 -6.98
N ALA A 257 19.18 -29.84 -6.71
CA ALA A 257 18.31 -30.99 -6.49
C ALA A 257 18.52 -32.02 -7.61
N SER A 258 18.81 -33.26 -7.26
CA SER A 258 18.81 -34.35 -8.22
C SER A 258 17.41 -34.43 -8.85
N HIS A 259 17.27 -34.85 -10.13
CA HIS A 259 16.01 -34.89 -10.86
C HIS A 259 14.90 -35.74 -10.20
N ARG A 260 15.12 -36.27 -9.01
CA ARG A 260 14.12 -36.97 -8.18
C ARG A 260 13.35 -35.91 -7.37
N GLU A 261 12.04 -35.96 -7.40
CA GLU A 261 11.18 -35.18 -6.50
C GLU A 261 11.65 -35.40 -5.06
N GLY A 262 12.05 -34.28 -4.39
CA GLY A 262 12.52 -34.31 -3.01
C GLY A 262 14.05 -34.35 -2.83
N GLY A 263 14.85 -34.09 -3.87
CA GLY A 263 16.33 -33.96 -3.73
C GLY A 263 16.74 -32.84 -2.77
N SER A 264 17.86 -33.04 -2.04
CA SER A 264 18.45 -31.99 -1.21
C SER A 264 19.05 -30.88 -2.05
N GLU A 265 18.87 -29.63 -1.64
CA GLU A 265 19.40 -28.44 -2.31
C GLU A 265 20.12 -27.53 -1.30
N ILE A 266 21.28 -27.01 -1.65
CA ILE A 266 22.03 -26.05 -0.83
C ILE A 266 22.34 -24.81 -1.67
N LEU A 267 21.80 -23.68 -1.23
CA LEU A 267 21.94 -22.38 -1.89
C LEU A 267 22.66 -21.41 -0.97
N LEU A 268 23.68 -20.73 -1.47
CA LEU A 268 24.15 -19.47 -0.86
C LEU A 268 23.34 -18.32 -1.43
N LYS A 269 22.78 -17.49 -0.56
CA LYS A 269 21.88 -16.40 -0.92
C LYS A 269 22.36 -15.09 -0.30
N HIS A 270 22.49 -14.07 -1.13
CA HIS A 270 22.86 -12.73 -0.70
C HIS A 270 21.82 -11.73 -1.22
N GLN A 271 21.41 -10.80 -0.37
CA GLN A 271 20.48 -9.70 -0.68
C GLN A 271 21.09 -8.41 -0.19
N VAL A 272 21.11 -7.42 -1.07
CA VAL A 272 21.51 -6.04 -0.76
C VAL A 272 20.38 -5.10 -1.15
N GLU A 273 20.05 -4.19 -0.25
CA GLU A 273 19.08 -3.12 -0.50
C GLU A 273 19.67 -1.81 0.03
N TYR A 274 19.88 -0.86 -0.86
CA TYR A 274 20.18 0.52 -0.50
C TYR A 274 18.99 1.40 -0.83
N GLN A 275 18.55 2.20 0.14
CA GLN A 275 17.54 3.21 -0.12
C GLN A 275 17.91 4.56 0.49
N SER A 276 17.50 5.63 -0.20
CA SER A 276 17.61 7.00 0.25
C SER A 276 16.24 7.65 0.13
N ARG A 277 15.72 8.13 1.23
CA ARG A 277 14.43 8.78 1.34
C ARG A 277 14.60 10.19 1.88
N ASN A 278 13.96 11.18 1.25
CA ASN A 278 14.06 12.57 1.66
C ASN A 278 12.65 13.16 1.69
N TYR A 279 12.37 13.92 2.73
CA TYR A 279 11.16 14.71 2.88
C TYR A 279 11.56 16.19 3.00
N TYR A 280 10.84 17.04 2.28
CA TYR A 280 10.95 18.48 2.34
C TYR A 280 9.58 19.08 2.62
N HIS A 281 9.55 20.00 3.58
CA HIS A 281 8.45 20.92 3.80
C HIS A 281 8.94 22.32 3.50
N SER A 282 8.30 23.01 2.56
CA SER A 282 8.67 24.36 2.17
C SER A 282 7.46 25.27 2.22
N GLN A 283 7.70 26.50 2.68
CA GLN A 283 6.68 27.52 2.78
C GLN A 283 7.27 28.84 2.29
N SER A 284 6.59 29.48 1.33
CA SER A 284 7.06 30.75 0.75
C SER A 284 6.77 31.96 1.64
N GLU A 285 5.66 31.92 2.39
CA GLU A 285 5.22 32.97 3.29
C GLU A 285 4.71 32.34 4.59
N MET A 286 5.05 32.94 5.73
CA MET A 286 4.60 32.43 7.03
C MET A 286 3.11 32.65 7.21
N ALA A 287 2.40 31.62 7.67
CA ALA A 287 0.97 31.69 7.94
C ALA A 287 0.69 32.66 9.09
N SER A 288 -0.09 33.70 8.83
CA SER A 288 -0.47 34.70 9.84
C SER A 288 -1.48 34.15 10.87
N ASN A 289 -2.10 33.01 10.61
CA ASN A 289 -3.17 32.43 11.43
C ASN A 289 -2.66 31.53 12.58
N GLY A 290 -1.36 31.41 12.78
CA GLY A 290 -0.77 30.62 13.87
C GLY A 290 -1.00 29.11 13.83
N VAL A 291 -1.45 28.55 12.70
CA VAL A 291 -1.82 27.11 12.57
C VAL A 291 -0.66 26.19 12.93
N LEU A 292 0.58 26.53 12.55
CA LEU A 292 1.78 25.77 12.87
C LEU A 292 2.61 26.36 14.01
N GLY A 293 2.14 27.43 14.64
CA GLY A 293 2.81 28.12 15.76
C GLY A 293 3.90 29.09 15.31
N GLN A 294 4.75 29.50 16.27
CA GLN A 294 5.83 30.47 16.04
C GLN A 294 7.01 29.79 15.32
N SER A 295 7.71 30.61 14.49
CA SER A 295 8.88 30.19 13.75
C SER A 295 10.12 31.02 14.15
N PHE A 296 11.31 30.41 13.96
CA PHE A 296 12.59 31.12 14.06
C PHE A 296 12.84 32.08 12.88
N THR A 297 12.17 31.84 11.74
CA THR A 297 12.24 32.67 10.55
C THR A 297 10.93 33.40 10.29
N LEU A 298 11.00 34.62 9.75
CA LEU A 298 9.82 35.43 9.42
C LEU A 298 9.49 35.45 7.93
N LYS A 299 10.33 34.85 7.07
CA LYS A 299 10.16 34.92 5.62
C LYS A 299 9.73 33.54 5.07
N SER A 300 10.64 32.86 4.44
CA SER A 300 10.41 31.53 3.88
C SER A 300 11.14 30.48 4.69
N LEU A 301 10.63 29.27 4.73
CA LEU A 301 11.31 28.15 5.35
C LEU A 301 11.39 26.93 4.40
N ARG A 302 12.38 26.10 4.65
CA ARG A 302 12.50 24.78 4.01
C ARG A 302 13.13 23.82 5.00
N ASP A 303 12.29 22.95 5.56
CA ASP A 303 12.73 21.88 6.43
C ASP A 303 13.09 20.64 5.60
N LYS A 304 14.07 19.88 6.07
CA LYS A 304 14.53 18.68 5.40
C LYS A 304 14.74 17.56 6.39
N HIS A 305 14.19 16.37 6.07
CA HIS A 305 14.47 15.12 6.76
C HIS A 305 14.93 14.09 5.74
N SER A 306 15.93 13.27 6.10
CA SER A 306 16.49 12.29 5.18
C SER A 306 16.80 11.01 5.92
N LEU A 307 16.55 9.86 5.29
CA LEU A 307 16.95 8.55 5.76
C LEU A 307 17.74 7.84 4.67
N ARG A 308 18.92 7.39 5.00
CA ARG A 308 19.75 6.53 4.15
C ARG A 308 19.93 5.21 4.83
N GLU A 309 19.62 4.14 4.14
CA GLU A 309 19.66 2.78 4.67
C GLU A 309 20.41 1.87 3.72
N LEU A 310 21.21 0.96 4.30
CA LEU A 310 21.84 -0.13 3.57
C LEU A 310 21.62 -1.42 4.36
N THR A 311 20.84 -2.32 3.80
CA THR A 311 20.58 -3.65 4.37
C THR A 311 21.32 -4.71 3.57
N ASN A 312 22.10 -5.54 4.24
CA ASN A 312 22.68 -6.75 3.67
C ASN A 312 22.17 -7.97 4.42
N ARG A 313 21.79 -9.01 3.68
CA ARG A 313 21.47 -10.34 4.23
C ARG A 313 22.26 -11.38 3.47
N LEU A 314 23.09 -12.13 4.18
CA LEU A 314 23.89 -13.21 3.61
C LEU A 314 23.65 -14.49 4.39
N GLY A 315 23.35 -15.58 3.70
CA GLY A 315 23.05 -16.83 4.38
C GLY A 315 22.93 -18.03 3.47
N ALA A 316 22.67 -19.19 4.07
CA ALA A 316 22.48 -20.46 3.39
C ALA A 316 21.01 -20.91 3.46
N GLU A 317 20.44 -21.29 2.32
CA GLU A 317 19.12 -21.94 2.23
C GLU A 317 19.33 -23.43 2.01
N LEU A 318 18.80 -24.24 2.91
CA LEU A 318 18.81 -25.69 2.88
C LEU A 318 17.42 -26.18 2.52
N SER A 319 17.29 -26.92 1.44
CA SER A 319 16.06 -27.65 1.10
C SER A 319 16.27 -29.14 1.35
N LEU A 320 15.56 -29.69 2.32
CA LEU A 320 15.65 -31.09 2.69
C LEU A 320 14.26 -31.74 2.63
N PRO A 321 14.13 -33.00 2.12
CA PRO A 321 12.81 -33.65 1.90
C PRO A 321 11.93 -33.67 3.14
N TYR A 322 12.52 -33.96 4.30
CA TYR A 322 11.79 -34.10 5.57
C TYR A 322 11.68 -32.78 6.35
N LEU A 323 12.67 -31.90 6.24
CA LEU A 323 12.74 -30.65 7.01
C LEU A 323 12.08 -29.46 6.27
N GLY A 324 11.92 -29.55 4.96
CA GLY A 324 11.46 -28.44 4.13
C GLY A 324 12.58 -27.47 3.76
N LYS A 325 12.26 -26.20 3.53
CA LYS A 325 13.22 -25.14 3.17
C LYS A 325 13.53 -24.28 4.38
N THR A 326 14.80 -24.21 4.75
CA THR A 326 15.29 -23.40 5.87
C THR A 326 16.36 -22.44 5.35
N PHE A 327 16.15 -21.14 5.52
CA PHE A 327 17.11 -20.09 5.20
C PHE A 327 17.64 -19.47 6.51
N LEU A 328 18.94 -19.64 6.77
CA LEU A 328 19.67 -19.05 7.89
C LEU A 328 20.54 -17.93 7.36
N TYR A 329 20.49 -16.74 7.98
CA TYR A 329 21.26 -15.59 7.48
C TYR A 329 21.73 -14.66 8.60
N GLY A 330 22.85 -14.01 8.33
CA GLY A 330 23.27 -12.81 9.04
C GLY A 330 22.74 -11.57 8.33
N LYS A 331 22.44 -10.54 9.09
CA LYS A 331 21.97 -9.24 8.63
C LYS A 331 22.87 -8.12 9.14
N SER A 332 23.24 -7.18 8.27
CA SER A 332 23.72 -5.87 8.68
C SER A 332 22.76 -4.79 8.20
N TYR A 333 22.46 -3.83 9.07
CA TYR A 333 21.55 -2.73 8.80
C TYR A 333 22.23 -1.42 9.19
N PHE A 334 22.78 -0.72 8.18
CA PHE A 334 23.24 0.65 8.32
C PHE A 334 22.07 1.61 8.12
N TYR A 335 21.96 2.61 8.98
CA TYR A 335 21.00 3.70 8.85
C TYR A 335 21.64 5.03 9.24
N ASN A 336 21.19 6.09 8.57
CA ASN A 336 21.49 7.46 8.89
C ASN A 336 20.25 8.31 8.65
N TYR A 337 19.51 8.58 9.71
CA TYR A 337 18.42 9.53 9.71
C TYR A 337 18.95 10.86 10.19
N PHE A 338 18.72 11.92 9.40
CA PHE A 338 19.17 13.26 9.76
C PHE A 338 18.14 14.32 9.39
N ALA A 339 18.08 15.36 10.21
CA ALA A 339 17.19 16.49 10.10
C ALA A 339 17.96 17.78 9.72
N LYS A 340 17.30 18.91 9.75
CA LYS A 340 17.79 20.21 9.27
C LYS A 340 19.08 20.71 9.94
N GLY A 341 19.33 20.36 11.21
CA GLY A 341 20.52 20.81 11.94
C GLY A 341 20.26 22.00 12.87
N ILE A 342 19.08 22.03 13.50
CA ILE A 342 18.80 22.87 14.65
C ILE A 342 19.36 22.16 15.87
N PHE A 343 20.25 22.82 16.62
CA PHE A 343 20.98 22.16 17.69
C PHE A 343 20.39 22.40 19.07
N VAL A 344 19.43 23.32 19.21
CA VAL A 344 18.86 23.73 20.48
C VAL A 344 17.34 23.78 20.37
N ASP A 345 16.63 23.18 21.33
CA ASP A 345 15.17 23.29 21.44
C ASP A 345 14.72 24.65 22.01
N ASN A 346 13.40 24.84 22.20
CA ASN A 346 12.86 26.06 22.77
C ASN A 346 13.31 26.35 24.22
N ASN A 347 13.76 25.31 24.93
CA ASN A 347 14.21 25.39 26.34
C ASN A 347 15.74 25.58 26.43
N GLY A 348 16.43 25.64 25.29
CA GLY A 348 17.89 25.73 25.24
C GLY A 348 18.62 24.39 25.38
N ASN A 349 17.91 23.27 25.30
CA ASN A 349 18.53 21.93 25.37
C ASN A 349 19.15 21.56 24.02
N PHE A 350 20.32 20.90 24.08
CA PHE A 350 20.97 20.40 22.87
C PHE A 350 20.16 19.25 22.22
N ILE A 351 19.92 19.34 20.91
CA ILE A 351 19.27 18.30 20.11
C ILE A 351 20.25 17.79 19.05
N PRO A 352 20.56 16.47 19.01
CA PRO A 352 21.32 15.88 17.91
C PRO A 352 20.58 16.07 16.58
N HIS A 353 21.31 16.35 15.51
CA HIS A 353 20.72 16.49 14.18
C HIS A 353 20.66 15.18 13.39
N GLN A 354 21.16 14.07 13.94
CA GLN A 354 21.16 12.77 13.28
C GLN A 354 21.09 11.59 14.26
N ILE A 355 20.47 10.50 13.79
CA ILE A 355 20.52 9.16 14.38
C ILE A 355 21.21 8.25 13.37
N LYS A 356 22.42 7.80 13.68
CA LYS A 356 23.25 6.99 12.78
C LYS A 356 23.87 5.82 13.50
N ASN A 357 23.80 4.63 12.91
CA ASN A 357 24.50 3.44 13.38
C ASN A 357 24.54 2.34 12.30
N THR A 358 25.22 1.24 12.63
CA THR A 358 25.10 -0.04 11.92
C THR A 358 24.73 -1.10 12.97
N ASP A 359 23.58 -1.72 12.79
CA ASP A 359 23.09 -2.78 13.64
C ASP A 359 23.30 -4.13 12.94
N TYR A 360 23.62 -5.17 13.74
CA TYR A 360 23.86 -6.52 13.23
C TYR A 360 22.89 -7.49 13.87
N GLY A 361 22.42 -8.45 13.10
CA GLY A 361 21.44 -9.44 13.55
C GLY A 361 21.56 -10.75 12.80
N ILE A 362 20.73 -11.69 13.24
CA ILE A 362 20.56 -13.00 12.63
C ILE A 362 19.09 -13.25 12.33
N GLY A 363 18.82 -14.08 11.34
CA GLY A 363 17.47 -14.47 11.02
C GLY A 363 17.36 -15.89 10.50
N VAL A 364 16.16 -16.43 10.65
CA VAL A 364 15.77 -17.74 10.13
C VAL A 364 14.42 -17.65 9.44
N GLN A 365 14.28 -18.31 8.31
CA GLN A 365 13.00 -18.52 7.64
C GLN A 365 12.84 -20.01 7.37
N TRP A 366 11.69 -20.55 7.70
CA TRP A 366 11.38 -21.97 7.50
C TRP A 366 10.04 -22.13 6.81
N LYS A 367 10.02 -22.98 5.76
CA LYS A 367 8.81 -23.31 5.00
C LYS A 367 8.71 -24.82 4.78
N LYS A 368 7.55 -25.39 5.07
CA LYS A 368 7.25 -26.80 4.85
C LYS A 368 5.84 -27.00 4.32
N ASN A 369 5.72 -27.82 3.26
CA ASN A 369 4.44 -28.26 2.76
C ASN A 369 4.33 -29.79 2.96
N TYR A 370 3.21 -30.25 3.51
CA TYR A 370 2.96 -31.67 3.73
C TYR A 370 1.47 -31.99 3.75
N LYS A 371 1.00 -32.85 2.83
CA LYS A 371 -0.38 -33.38 2.78
C LYS A 371 -1.49 -32.33 3.01
N GLY A 372 -1.46 -31.21 2.27
CA GLY A 372 -2.43 -30.13 2.41
C GLY A 372 -2.08 -29.08 3.48
N PHE A 373 -1.17 -29.37 4.40
CA PHE A 373 -0.61 -28.41 5.32
C PHE A 373 0.51 -27.61 4.67
N ALA A 374 0.55 -26.29 4.95
CA ALA A 374 1.70 -25.45 4.66
C ALA A 374 2.03 -24.65 5.91
N ILE A 375 3.29 -24.71 6.33
CA ILE A 375 3.83 -24.01 7.49
C ILE A 375 4.85 -23.00 6.98
N ASN A 376 4.74 -21.75 7.45
CA ASN A 376 5.74 -20.72 7.28
C ASN A 376 6.10 -20.22 8.67
N ALA A 377 7.39 -20.07 8.96
CA ALA A 377 7.87 -19.46 10.20
C ALA A 377 9.08 -18.59 9.88
N GLN A 378 9.21 -17.49 10.60
CA GLN A 378 10.38 -16.61 10.52
C GLN A 378 10.70 -16.04 11.90
N GLY A 379 11.98 -15.84 12.13
CA GLY A 379 12.48 -15.11 13.28
C GLY A 379 13.66 -14.24 12.84
N GLU A 380 13.70 -13.01 13.28
CA GLU A 380 14.80 -12.08 13.05
C GLU A 380 15.08 -11.32 14.34
N GLN A 381 16.34 -11.29 14.76
CA GLN A 381 16.80 -10.62 15.97
C GLN A 381 18.03 -9.76 15.67
N MET A 382 17.94 -8.47 15.96
CA MET A 382 19.11 -7.60 16.00
C MET A 382 19.84 -7.82 17.34
N ILE A 383 21.13 -8.16 17.28
CA ILE A 383 21.95 -8.56 18.45
C ILE A 383 22.84 -7.41 18.90
N LEU A 384 23.39 -6.66 17.97
CA LEU A 384 24.31 -5.54 18.21
C LEU A 384 23.76 -4.29 17.55
N GLY A 385 23.84 -3.15 18.22
CA GLY A 385 23.42 -1.86 17.69
C GLY A 385 22.57 -1.04 18.64
N LYS A 386 21.86 -0.04 18.14
CA LYS A 386 21.03 0.87 18.94
C LYS A 386 19.54 0.57 18.88
N LEU A 387 19.04 0.03 17.75
CA LEU A 387 17.61 -0.15 17.54
C LEU A 387 17.10 -1.51 18.01
N LEU A 388 17.93 -2.55 17.99
CA LEU A 388 17.75 -3.90 18.58
C LEU A 388 16.33 -4.49 18.40
N GLY A 389 15.78 -4.44 17.18
CA GLY A 389 14.45 -4.99 16.89
C GLY A 389 14.42 -6.52 16.90
N THR A 390 13.24 -7.09 17.21
CA THR A 390 12.97 -8.54 17.21
C THR A 390 11.65 -8.79 16.48
N GLU A 391 11.60 -9.83 15.66
CA GLU A 391 10.36 -10.35 15.07
C GLU A 391 10.33 -11.87 15.15
N ILE A 392 9.19 -12.42 15.56
CA ILE A 392 8.86 -13.85 15.45
C ILE A 392 7.48 -13.93 14.81
N ALA A 393 7.39 -14.56 13.65
CA ALA A 393 6.14 -14.71 12.94
C ALA A 393 6.01 -16.13 12.38
N GLY A 394 4.79 -16.63 12.31
CA GLY A 394 4.52 -17.91 11.68
C GLY A 394 3.05 -18.10 11.38
N ASP A 395 2.77 -18.89 10.35
CA ASP A 395 1.44 -19.33 10.00
C ASP A 395 1.40 -20.81 9.63
N LEU A 396 0.31 -21.42 9.97
CA LEU A 396 -0.10 -22.76 9.56
C LEU A 396 -1.34 -22.62 8.69
N SER A 397 -1.31 -23.20 7.50
CA SER A 397 -2.49 -23.29 6.65
C SER A 397 -2.80 -24.73 6.29
N TYR A 398 -4.09 -25.05 6.19
CA TYR A 398 -4.57 -26.33 5.70
C TYR A 398 -5.54 -26.13 4.54
N THR A 399 -5.27 -26.79 3.43
CA THR A 399 -6.09 -26.76 2.23
C THR A 399 -6.86 -28.07 2.14
N PHE A 400 -8.16 -28.01 2.40
CA PHE A 400 -9.07 -29.16 2.32
C PHE A 400 -9.28 -29.59 0.87
N ASP A 401 -9.55 -28.58 0.02
CA ASP A 401 -9.78 -28.74 -1.42
C ASP A 401 -9.47 -27.40 -2.15
N GLU A 402 -9.81 -27.34 -3.45
CA GLU A 402 -9.55 -26.12 -4.27
C GLU A 402 -10.34 -24.89 -3.82
N LYS A 403 -11.41 -25.05 -3.03
CA LYS A 403 -12.31 -23.95 -2.59
C LYS A 403 -12.19 -23.63 -1.10
N ASN A 404 -11.66 -24.59 -0.32
CA ASN A 404 -11.69 -24.50 1.14
C ASN A 404 -10.27 -24.54 1.71
N LYS A 405 -9.87 -23.45 2.37
CA LYS A 405 -8.57 -23.29 3.02
C LYS A 405 -8.74 -22.52 4.32
N VAL A 406 -8.05 -22.94 5.37
CA VAL A 406 -7.92 -22.21 6.64
C VAL A 406 -6.47 -21.84 6.87
N ILE A 407 -6.26 -20.70 7.55
CA ILE A 407 -4.96 -20.20 7.95
C ILE A 407 -5.08 -19.73 9.40
N ALA A 408 -4.11 -20.08 10.24
CA ALA A 408 -3.94 -19.51 11.57
C ALA A 408 -2.48 -19.08 11.74
N GLY A 409 -2.25 -17.96 12.38
CA GLY A 409 -0.89 -17.46 12.51
C GLY A 409 -0.71 -16.51 13.68
N VAL A 410 0.55 -16.19 13.95
CA VAL A 410 0.99 -15.27 14.99
C VAL A 410 2.11 -14.38 14.45
N ASN A 411 2.12 -13.12 14.88
CA ASN A 411 3.25 -12.21 14.72
C ASN A 411 3.53 -11.54 16.06
N VAL A 412 4.80 -11.54 16.47
CA VAL A 412 5.29 -10.83 17.65
C VAL A 412 6.47 -9.99 17.22
N THR A 413 6.34 -8.68 17.36
CA THR A 413 7.37 -7.71 16.96
C THR A 413 7.67 -6.76 18.10
N SER A 414 8.96 -6.53 18.36
CA SER A 414 9.45 -5.47 19.25
C SER A 414 10.38 -4.57 18.46
N LYS A 415 10.05 -3.29 18.33
CA LYS A 415 10.84 -2.34 17.53
C LYS A 415 10.78 -0.93 18.09
N MET A 416 11.80 -0.12 17.79
CA MET A 416 11.74 1.30 18.09
C MET A 416 10.66 1.99 17.25
N PRO A 417 10.04 3.07 17.78
CA PRO A 417 9.13 3.93 17.01
C PRO A 417 9.76 4.48 15.73
N ASN A 418 8.94 4.96 14.80
CA ASN A 418 9.42 5.54 13.54
C ASN A 418 10.35 6.72 13.81
N PHE A 419 11.29 6.97 12.89
CA PHE A 419 12.33 7.98 13.05
C PHE A 419 11.79 9.39 13.31
N ASN A 420 10.66 9.78 12.72
CA ASN A 420 10.05 11.10 12.94
C ASN A 420 9.50 11.30 14.37
N PHE A 421 9.24 10.23 15.13
CA PHE A 421 8.96 10.30 16.57
C PHE A 421 10.24 10.45 17.40
N LEU A 422 11.33 9.81 16.95
CA LEU A 422 12.59 9.80 17.68
C LEU A 422 13.38 11.09 17.51
N LEU A 423 13.35 11.69 16.31
CA LEU A 423 14.04 12.94 16.00
C LEU A 423 13.26 13.72 14.95
N TYR A 424 12.98 14.97 15.24
CA TYR A 424 12.42 15.92 14.29
C TYR A 424 12.99 17.31 14.54
N GLN A 425 13.22 18.08 13.47
CA GLN A 425 13.70 19.46 13.56
C GLN A 425 13.06 20.32 12.47
N SER A 426 12.54 21.47 12.87
CA SER A 426 11.86 22.43 12.01
C SER A 426 12.23 23.86 12.39
N ASP A 427 12.09 24.77 11.45
CA ASP A 427 12.10 26.22 11.76
C ASP A 427 10.90 26.63 12.63
N TYR A 428 9.84 25.83 12.72
CA TYR A 428 8.78 26.01 13.70
C TYR A 428 9.26 25.61 15.09
N LYS A 429 9.27 26.57 16.03
CA LYS A 429 9.90 26.43 17.36
C LYS A 429 9.45 25.18 18.12
N ASN A 430 8.17 24.84 18.05
CA ASN A 430 7.59 23.73 18.78
C ASN A 430 7.72 22.36 18.10
N TYR A 431 8.37 22.27 16.93
CA TYR A 431 8.57 21.02 16.20
C TYR A 431 10.05 20.59 16.22
N ASN A 432 10.64 20.62 17.44
CA ASN A 432 12.02 20.21 17.66
C ASN A 432 12.07 19.25 18.87
N TRP A 433 12.50 18.00 18.63
CA TRP A 433 12.61 16.97 19.68
C TRP A 433 13.62 15.89 19.38
N TYR A 434 14.07 15.19 20.44
CA TYR A 434 14.90 14.00 20.38
C TYR A 434 14.49 13.05 21.48
N HIS A 435 14.07 11.83 21.15
CA HIS A 435 13.50 10.84 22.07
C HIS A 435 14.06 9.43 21.87
N LEU A 436 15.28 9.30 21.30
CA LEU A 436 15.88 7.97 21.08
C LEU A 436 16.09 7.21 22.39
N ASP A 437 16.46 7.93 23.44
CA ASP A 437 16.79 7.37 24.74
C ASP A 437 15.57 7.38 25.71
N ASP A 438 14.53 8.17 25.40
CA ASP A 438 13.33 8.32 26.24
C ASP A 438 12.23 7.33 25.89
N PHE A 439 12.07 7.01 24.58
CA PHE A 439 11.01 6.13 24.13
C PHE A 439 11.40 4.66 24.21
N SER A 440 10.49 3.87 24.72
CA SER A 440 10.59 2.40 24.74
C SER A 440 10.21 1.81 23.38
N LYS A 441 10.62 0.56 23.13
CA LYS A 441 10.19 -0.21 21.97
C LYS A 441 8.68 -0.44 21.99
N GLU A 442 8.03 -0.29 20.88
CA GLU A 442 6.67 -0.76 20.66
C GLU A 442 6.66 -2.28 20.60
N ASN A 443 5.83 -2.92 21.42
CA ASN A 443 5.65 -4.36 21.43
C ASN A 443 4.28 -4.70 20.86
N ILE A 444 4.26 -5.35 19.71
CA ILE A 444 3.06 -5.66 18.94
C ILE A 444 2.93 -7.18 18.83
N GLN A 445 1.82 -7.71 19.31
CA GLN A 445 1.51 -9.14 19.27
C GLN A 445 0.19 -9.33 18.55
N THR A 446 0.18 -10.07 17.46
CA THR A 446 -1.02 -10.34 16.66
C THR A 446 -1.23 -11.85 16.54
N ILE A 447 -2.42 -12.31 16.90
CA ILE A 447 -2.92 -13.63 16.57
C ILE A 447 -3.99 -13.45 15.51
N TYR A 448 -3.94 -14.25 14.45
CA TYR A 448 -4.90 -14.14 13.36
C TYR A 448 -5.35 -15.48 12.83
N GLY A 449 -6.60 -15.48 12.33
CA GLY A 449 -7.18 -16.61 11.62
C GLY A 449 -7.86 -16.15 10.34
N SER A 450 -7.85 -16.99 9.31
CA SER A 450 -8.60 -16.74 8.07
C SER A 450 -9.16 -18.04 7.53
N ALA A 451 -10.42 -18.01 7.11
CA ALA A 451 -11.09 -19.10 6.44
C ALA A 451 -11.55 -18.62 5.06
N TYR A 452 -11.05 -19.25 4.02
CA TYR A 452 -11.49 -19.08 2.63
C TYR A 452 -12.35 -20.28 2.28
N THR A 453 -13.62 -20.07 1.99
CA THR A 453 -14.55 -21.16 1.74
C THR A 453 -15.43 -20.88 0.52
N GLN A 454 -16.10 -21.91 0.01
CA GLN A 454 -17.10 -21.74 -1.05
C GLN A 454 -18.32 -20.89 -0.60
N TRP A 455 -18.52 -20.70 0.71
CA TRP A 455 -19.63 -19.90 1.27
C TRP A 455 -19.24 -18.45 1.51
N GLY A 456 -17.94 -18.11 1.54
CA GLY A 456 -17.41 -16.79 1.80
C GLY A 456 -16.06 -16.83 2.50
N ASN A 457 -15.48 -15.65 2.70
CA ASN A 457 -14.20 -15.49 3.39
C ASN A 457 -14.44 -14.84 4.75
N LEU A 458 -13.74 -15.32 5.76
CA LEU A 458 -13.76 -14.74 7.10
C LEU A 458 -12.33 -14.56 7.58
N SER A 459 -12.01 -13.43 8.18
CA SER A 459 -10.71 -13.23 8.82
C SER A 459 -10.87 -12.49 10.14
N LEU A 460 -10.13 -12.93 11.16
CA LEU A 460 -10.09 -12.37 12.51
C LEU A 460 -8.64 -12.06 12.85
N ASP A 461 -8.39 -10.83 13.33
CA ASP A 461 -7.13 -10.40 13.90
C ASP A 461 -7.36 -9.90 15.33
N ILE A 462 -6.56 -10.35 16.26
CA ILE A 462 -6.49 -9.85 17.64
C ILE A 462 -5.07 -9.36 17.86
N THR A 463 -4.92 -8.07 18.08
CA THR A 463 -3.63 -7.42 18.24
C THR A 463 -3.53 -6.76 19.61
N ASN A 464 -2.42 -6.98 20.28
CA ASN A 464 -2.05 -6.37 21.53
C ASN A 464 -0.85 -5.44 21.31
N ILE A 465 -0.96 -4.16 21.70
CA ILE A 465 0.08 -3.16 21.47
C ILE A 465 0.43 -2.50 22.81
N ASN A 466 1.70 -2.57 23.19
CA ASN A 466 2.27 -1.84 24.31
C ASN A 466 3.24 -0.78 23.84
N ASN A 467 3.33 0.33 24.55
CA ASN A 467 4.18 1.47 24.24
C ASN A 467 3.83 2.08 22.84
N TYR A 468 2.55 2.20 22.53
CA TYR A 468 2.09 2.77 21.27
C TYR A 468 2.51 4.23 21.13
N THR A 469 3.18 4.57 20.04
CA THR A 469 3.70 5.92 19.79
C THR A 469 2.79 6.67 18.81
N TYR A 470 2.45 7.91 19.15
CA TYR A 470 1.52 8.74 18.39
C TYR A 470 1.88 10.23 18.50
N PHE A 471 1.33 11.04 17.62
CA PHE A 471 1.37 12.49 17.77
C PHE A 471 0.15 12.94 18.56
N GLN A 472 0.38 13.68 19.63
CA GLN A 472 -0.64 14.27 20.50
C GLN A 472 -0.73 15.76 20.27
N LEU A 473 -1.95 16.30 20.21
CA LEU A 473 -2.18 17.74 20.29
C LEU A 473 -1.96 18.21 21.72
N GLN A 474 -1.00 19.10 21.89
CA GLN A 474 -0.77 19.79 23.17
C GLN A 474 -1.41 21.17 23.13
N PRO A 475 -2.07 21.62 24.22
CA PRO A 475 -2.57 22.97 24.34
C PRO A 475 -1.45 23.99 24.11
N ALA A 476 -1.70 24.94 23.25
CA ALA A 476 -0.77 26.03 23.01
C ALA A 476 -0.89 27.13 24.09
N SER A 477 0.15 27.96 24.19
CA SER A 477 0.08 29.19 24.93
C SER A 477 -1.02 30.12 24.41
N SER A 478 -1.53 31.03 25.23
CA SER A 478 -2.63 31.94 24.85
C SER A 478 -2.35 32.62 23.48
N GLY A 479 -3.28 32.43 22.54
CA GLY A 479 -3.23 33.00 21.20
C GLY A 479 -2.64 32.13 20.09
N GLU A 480 -2.15 30.91 20.39
CA GLU A 480 -1.66 29.95 19.41
C GLU A 480 -2.63 28.77 19.28
N LYS A 481 -2.62 28.08 18.14
CA LYS A 481 -3.33 26.80 17.97
C LYS A 481 -2.56 25.64 18.63
N ASN A 482 -3.29 24.60 19.03
CA ASN A 482 -2.71 23.37 19.56
C ASN A 482 -1.65 22.81 18.61
N GLN A 483 -0.55 22.30 19.17
CA GLN A 483 0.61 21.85 18.43
C GLN A 483 0.85 20.36 18.63
N SER A 484 1.40 19.73 17.62
CA SER A 484 1.66 18.31 17.61
C SER A 484 2.99 17.97 18.27
N LYS A 485 2.99 17.05 19.23
CA LYS A 485 4.18 16.49 19.86
C LYS A 485 4.12 14.98 19.87
N PRO A 486 5.26 14.27 19.75
CA PRO A 486 5.27 12.83 19.92
C PRO A 486 5.01 12.46 21.39
N ALA A 487 4.24 11.42 21.58
CA ALA A 487 3.94 10.84 22.88
C ALA A 487 3.90 9.31 22.78
N GLN A 488 4.13 8.65 23.89
CA GLN A 488 4.06 7.20 23.98
C GLN A 488 3.05 6.79 25.05
N TYR A 489 2.07 5.99 24.67
CA TYR A 489 1.07 5.45 25.56
C TYR A 489 1.62 4.21 26.27
N THR A 490 1.78 4.29 27.57
CA THR A 490 2.37 3.20 28.41
C THR A 490 1.37 2.09 28.74
N GLY A 491 0.06 2.34 28.55
CA GLY A 491 -0.98 1.34 28.72
C GLY A 491 -1.02 0.34 27.57
N ASN A 492 -1.90 -0.64 27.72
CA ASN A 492 -2.13 -1.68 26.72
C ASN A 492 -3.27 -1.30 25.79
N ILE A 493 -3.10 -1.53 24.48
CA ILE A 493 -4.16 -1.40 23.47
C ILE A 493 -4.48 -2.79 22.96
N GLN A 494 -5.74 -3.21 23.10
CA GLN A 494 -6.25 -4.43 22.48
C GLN A 494 -7.12 -4.04 21.28
N TYR A 495 -6.76 -4.52 20.10
CA TYR A 495 -7.44 -4.24 18.85
C TYR A 495 -7.94 -5.52 18.20
N LEU A 496 -9.25 -5.63 18.06
CA LEU A 496 -9.93 -6.71 17.36
C LEU A 496 -10.42 -6.21 16.01
N LYS A 497 -10.17 -7.00 14.96
CA LYS A 497 -10.66 -6.76 13.59
C LYS A 497 -11.22 -8.05 13.01
N LEU A 498 -12.50 -8.04 12.67
CA LEU A 498 -13.21 -9.14 12.02
C LEU A 498 -13.69 -8.67 10.65
N VAL A 499 -13.34 -9.41 9.59
CA VAL A 499 -13.75 -9.11 8.21
C VAL A 499 -14.43 -10.31 7.61
N GLY A 500 -15.64 -10.11 7.10
CA GLY A 500 -16.42 -11.10 6.35
C GLY A 500 -16.63 -10.63 4.91
N GLU A 501 -16.44 -11.52 3.94
CA GLU A 501 -16.67 -11.27 2.52
C GLU A 501 -17.53 -12.37 1.92
N ARG A 502 -18.57 -12.00 1.19
CA ARG A 502 -19.40 -12.97 0.44
C ARG A 502 -19.99 -12.35 -0.81
N GLU A 503 -19.93 -13.12 -1.90
CA GLU A 503 -20.59 -12.82 -3.16
C GLU A 503 -21.77 -13.77 -3.36
N PHE A 504 -22.93 -13.20 -3.68
CA PHE A 504 -24.13 -13.92 -4.06
C PHE A 504 -24.37 -13.74 -5.56
N LEU A 505 -24.58 -14.83 -6.28
CA LEU A 505 -24.82 -14.83 -7.72
C LEU A 505 -26.21 -15.37 -8.05
N LEU A 506 -26.98 -14.60 -8.80
CA LEU A 506 -28.31 -15.00 -9.30
C LEU A 506 -28.39 -14.71 -10.82
N GLY A 507 -28.12 -15.72 -11.63
CA GLY A 507 -28.07 -15.56 -13.07
C GLY A 507 -26.96 -14.60 -13.51
N LYS A 508 -27.38 -13.43 -14.06
CA LYS A 508 -26.45 -12.36 -14.48
C LYS A 508 -26.19 -11.31 -13.42
N TRP A 509 -26.90 -11.38 -12.29
CA TRP A 509 -26.76 -10.45 -11.20
C TRP A 509 -25.81 -10.99 -10.12
N GLY A 510 -25.02 -10.11 -9.53
CA GLY A 510 -24.16 -10.42 -8.39
C GLY A 510 -24.32 -9.35 -7.32
N LEU A 511 -24.23 -9.77 -6.07
CA LEU A 511 -24.17 -8.92 -4.89
C LEU A 511 -22.93 -9.33 -4.09
N GLU A 512 -21.89 -8.51 -4.14
CA GLU A 512 -20.67 -8.69 -3.32
C GLU A 512 -20.79 -7.83 -2.05
N ASN A 513 -20.58 -8.46 -0.90
CA ASN A 513 -20.62 -7.81 0.41
C ASN A 513 -19.29 -7.98 1.11
N THR A 514 -18.76 -6.90 1.65
CA THR A 514 -17.63 -6.89 2.58
C THR A 514 -18.07 -6.14 3.85
N LEU A 515 -17.94 -6.79 4.99
CA LEU A 515 -18.25 -6.23 6.30
C LEU A 515 -17.01 -6.33 7.19
N MET A 516 -16.66 -5.24 7.86
CA MET A 516 -15.58 -5.19 8.84
C MET A 516 -16.13 -4.64 10.16
N TYR A 517 -15.99 -5.43 11.22
CA TYR A 517 -16.24 -5.02 12.59
C TYR A 517 -14.92 -4.83 13.32
N GLN A 518 -14.81 -3.77 14.12
CA GLN A 518 -13.61 -3.44 14.87
C GLN A 518 -13.95 -3.00 16.29
N GLN A 519 -13.10 -3.39 17.23
CA GLN A 519 -13.20 -2.99 18.62
C GLN A 519 -11.80 -2.68 19.17
N VAL A 520 -11.72 -1.60 19.95
CA VAL A 520 -10.49 -1.19 20.63
C VAL A 520 -10.77 -1.04 22.11
N LEU A 521 -9.90 -1.63 22.95
CA LEU A 521 -9.87 -1.46 24.41
C LEU A 521 -8.56 -0.79 24.79
N GLN A 522 -8.59 0.36 25.47
CA GLN A 522 -7.43 1.22 25.75
C GLN A 522 -7.62 2.12 27.00
N ASP A 523 -8.20 1.62 28.06
CA ASP A 523 -8.36 2.31 29.35
C ASP A 523 -8.76 3.81 29.25
N ASN A 524 -9.73 4.14 28.39
CA ASN A 524 -10.24 5.50 28.13
C ASN A 524 -9.23 6.49 27.50
N ALA A 525 -8.07 6.00 27.00
CA ALA A 525 -7.02 6.88 26.46
C ALA A 525 -7.36 7.52 25.11
N ASN A 526 -8.21 6.92 24.28
CA ASN A 526 -8.60 7.38 22.93
C ASN A 526 -7.41 7.73 22.02
N VAL A 527 -6.29 6.98 22.14
CA VAL A 527 -5.08 7.21 21.33
C VAL A 527 -5.05 6.37 20.06
N PHE A 528 -5.79 5.26 20.03
CA PHE A 528 -5.93 4.38 18.88
C PHE A 528 -7.40 4.30 18.46
N ASN A 529 -7.74 4.91 17.33
CA ASN A 529 -9.12 5.12 16.91
C ASN A 529 -9.40 4.57 15.53
N VAL A 530 -10.47 3.77 15.42
CA VAL A 530 -11.00 3.21 14.18
C VAL A 530 -12.54 3.19 14.24
N PRO A 531 -13.25 3.22 13.10
CA PRO A 531 -14.70 3.02 13.10
C PRO A 531 -15.05 1.60 13.53
N SER A 532 -16.08 1.44 14.32
CA SER A 532 -16.52 0.10 14.77
C SER A 532 -17.07 -0.77 13.65
N LEU A 533 -17.70 -0.17 12.64
CA LEU A 533 -18.27 -0.87 11.50
C LEU A 533 -17.90 -0.17 10.20
N THR A 534 -17.45 -0.94 9.21
CA THR A 534 -17.27 -0.51 7.82
C THR A 534 -17.89 -1.55 6.90
N THR A 535 -18.69 -1.11 5.92
CA THR A 535 -19.29 -2.02 4.94
C THR A 535 -19.10 -1.51 3.53
N ARG A 536 -18.98 -2.44 2.58
CA ARG A 536 -19.08 -2.21 1.14
C ARG A 536 -19.97 -3.26 0.53
N ASN A 537 -20.98 -2.81 -0.21
CA ASN A 537 -21.95 -3.65 -0.88
C ASN A 537 -21.98 -3.26 -2.36
N THR A 538 -21.72 -4.20 -3.26
CA THR A 538 -21.69 -3.95 -4.70
C THR A 538 -22.72 -4.83 -5.38
N LEU A 539 -23.80 -4.20 -5.84
CA LEU A 539 -24.80 -4.82 -6.69
C LEU A 539 -24.40 -4.60 -8.14
N TYR A 540 -24.29 -5.67 -8.92
CA TYR A 540 -23.82 -5.58 -10.28
C TYR A 540 -24.51 -6.57 -11.22
N PHE A 541 -24.52 -6.22 -12.50
CA PHE A 541 -25.03 -7.02 -13.60
C PHE A 541 -23.92 -7.32 -14.61
N THR A 542 -23.86 -8.55 -15.12
CA THR A 542 -22.88 -8.96 -16.13
C THR A 542 -23.56 -9.53 -17.35
N THR A 543 -23.04 -9.19 -18.53
CA THR A 543 -23.55 -9.77 -19.78
C THR A 543 -22.50 -9.72 -20.89
N PHE A 544 -22.69 -10.57 -21.90
CA PHE A 544 -21.95 -10.50 -23.14
C PHE A 544 -22.76 -9.70 -24.18
N MET A 545 -22.10 -8.80 -24.89
CA MET A 545 -22.68 -7.99 -25.96
C MET A 545 -21.96 -8.25 -27.28
N PHE A 546 -22.55 -7.81 -28.41
CA PHE A 546 -21.97 -7.87 -29.75
C PHE A 546 -21.47 -9.27 -30.13
N LYS A 547 -22.34 -10.28 -30.05
CA LYS A 547 -22.01 -11.70 -30.32
C LYS A 547 -20.82 -12.21 -29.49
N LYS A 548 -20.77 -11.81 -28.19
CA LYS A 548 -19.70 -12.15 -27.23
C LYS A 548 -18.36 -11.45 -27.47
N ALA A 549 -18.30 -10.43 -28.34
CA ALA A 549 -17.07 -9.67 -28.57
C ALA A 549 -16.70 -8.75 -27.36
N MET A 550 -17.70 -8.38 -26.55
CA MET A 550 -17.52 -7.55 -25.37
C MET A 550 -18.18 -8.19 -24.14
N PHE A 551 -17.47 -8.25 -23.02
CA PHE A 551 -18.01 -8.57 -21.72
C PHE A 551 -18.26 -7.27 -20.97
N LEU A 552 -19.49 -7.05 -20.50
CA LEU A 552 -19.93 -5.88 -19.76
C LEU A 552 -20.22 -6.25 -18.31
N GLN A 553 -19.78 -5.38 -17.38
CA GLN A 553 -20.12 -5.41 -15.97
C GLN A 553 -20.50 -4.00 -15.53
N THR A 554 -21.71 -3.82 -14.99
CA THR A 554 -22.21 -2.52 -14.53
C THR A 554 -22.93 -2.66 -13.21
N GLY A 555 -22.90 -1.63 -12.37
CA GLY A 555 -23.54 -1.69 -11.06
C GLY A 555 -23.32 -0.47 -10.21
N LEU A 556 -23.66 -0.64 -8.94
CA LEU A 556 -23.52 0.36 -7.87
C LEU A 556 -22.69 -0.24 -6.74
N THR A 557 -21.72 0.53 -6.26
CA THR A 557 -20.96 0.21 -5.05
C THR A 557 -21.33 1.19 -3.95
N PHE A 558 -21.90 0.69 -2.87
CA PHE A 558 -22.21 1.42 -1.67
C PHE A 558 -21.13 1.17 -0.63
N LYS A 559 -20.61 2.22 0.03
CA LYS A 559 -19.65 2.18 1.13
C LYS A 559 -20.18 3.04 2.28
N TYR A 560 -20.05 2.53 3.51
CA TYR A 560 -20.43 3.23 4.73
C TYR A 560 -19.46 2.86 5.86
N PHE A 561 -19.23 3.78 6.81
CA PHE A 561 -18.52 3.53 8.04
C PHE A 561 -19.09 4.38 9.18
N THR A 562 -19.06 3.81 10.39
CA THR A 562 -19.55 4.50 11.61
C THR A 562 -18.64 5.66 11.98
N ASN A 563 -19.18 6.64 12.69
CA ASN A 563 -18.40 7.76 13.18
C ASN A 563 -17.40 7.32 14.25
N TYR A 564 -16.26 7.99 14.26
CA TYR A 564 -15.17 7.76 15.22
C TYR A 564 -14.32 9.03 15.32
N TYR A 565 -13.46 9.13 16.32
CA TYR A 565 -12.47 10.20 16.41
C TYR A 565 -11.36 9.95 15.39
N ALA A 566 -11.55 10.43 14.17
CA ALA A 566 -10.54 10.31 13.12
C ALA A 566 -9.31 11.18 13.45
N TYR A 567 -8.14 10.68 13.08
CA TYR A 567 -6.91 11.45 13.25
C TYR A 567 -6.92 12.69 12.35
N GLU A 568 -6.43 13.79 12.87
CA GLU A 568 -6.22 15.02 12.09
C GLU A 568 -4.88 14.95 11.33
N TYR A 569 -4.85 15.45 10.11
CA TYR A 569 -3.65 15.47 9.30
C TYR A 569 -2.83 16.73 9.58
N ASN A 570 -1.55 16.55 9.92
CA ASN A 570 -0.59 17.64 10.09
C ASN A 570 0.32 17.74 8.86
N PRO A 571 0.22 18.80 8.04
CA PRO A 571 0.96 18.93 6.79
C PRO A 571 2.48 19.16 6.99
N LEU A 572 2.92 19.72 8.13
CA LEU A 572 4.34 19.88 8.44
C LEU A 572 5.01 18.53 8.67
N LEU A 573 4.34 17.64 9.40
CA LEU A 573 4.81 16.29 9.70
C LEU A 573 4.54 15.30 8.55
N ALA A 574 3.67 15.66 7.60
CA ALA A 574 3.04 14.73 6.65
C ALA A 574 2.52 13.47 7.35
N ASP A 575 1.94 13.64 8.54
CA ASP A 575 1.54 12.56 9.44
C ASP A 575 0.21 12.90 10.13
N PHE A 576 -0.32 11.95 10.87
CA PHE A 576 -1.60 12.05 11.54
C PHE A 576 -1.41 12.21 13.04
N GLN A 577 -2.21 13.09 13.65
CA GLN A 577 -2.22 13.38 15.08
C GLN A 577 -3.56 12.99 15.72
N VAL A 578 -3.50 12.56 16.98
CA VAL A 578 -4.69 12.19 17.76
C VAL A 578 -5.46 13.44 18.13
N GLN A 579 -6.76 13.41 17.93
CA GLN A 579 -7.73 14.38 18.42
C GLN A 579 -8.97 13.67 18.96
N THR A 580 -9.68 14.31 19.89
CA THR A 580 -10.87 13.76 20.56
C THR A 580 -12.07 14.75 20.58
N GLN A 581 -12.02 15.77 19.72
CA GLN A 581 -13.05 16.82 19.67
C GLN A 581 -14.10 16.51 18.62
N GLU A 582 -13.69 16.06 17.43
CA GLU A 582 -14.56 15.87 16.28
C GLU A 582 -14.62 14.40 15.84
N LYS A 583 -15.83 13.89 15.63
CA LYS A 583 -16.05 12.56 15.04
C LYS A 583 -16.36 12.67 13.56
N ILE A 584 -15.67 11.88 12.75
CA ILE A 584 -15.85 11.77 11.32
C ILE A 584 -16.48 10.43 10.97
N GLY A 585 -17.35 10.40 9.96
CA GLY A 585 -18.08 9.20 9.52
C GLY A 585 -19.59 9.41 9.49
N ASN A 586 -20.36 8.33 9.53
CA ASN A 586 -21.82 8.34 9.44
C ASN A 586 -22.36 8.95 8.12
N TYR A 587 -21.62 8.82 7.04
CA TYR A 587 -22.10 9.15 5.70
C TYR A 587 -21.82 7.98 4.75
N SER A 588 -22.60 7.90 3.70
CA SER A 588 -22.45 6.90 2.65
C SER A 588 -21.75 7.47 1.43
N VAL A 589 -21.10 6.62 0.69
CA VAL A 589 -20.52 6.92 -0.63
C VAL A 589 -21.00 5.86 -1.59
N THR A 590 -21.76 6.27 -2.60
CA THR A 590 -22.26 5.40 -3.66
C THR A 590 -21.60 5.77 -4.98
N ASP A 591 -20.96 4.79 -5.61
CA ASP A 591 -20.33 4.92 -6.92
C ASP A 591 -21.11 4.09 -7.95
N PHE A 592 -21.44 4.69 -9.09
CA PHE A 592 -21.90 3.96 -10.26
C PHE A 592 -20.71 3.56 -11.11
N PHE A 593 -20.71 2.35 -11.68
CA PHE A 593 -19.69 1.92 -12.63
C PHE A 593 -20.24 1.17 -13.82
N LEU A 594 -19.53 1.31 -14.94
CA LEU A 594 -19.73 0.54 -16.16
C LEU A 594 -18.35 0.13 -16.69
N ASN A 595 -18.06 -1.16 -16.59
CA ASN A 595 -16.79 -1.73 -17.00
C ASN A 595 -17.00 -2.61 -18.21
N ALA A 596 -16.10 -2.55 -19.18
CA ALA A 596 -16.14 -3.38 -20.38
C ALA A 596 -14.78 -4.06 -20.61
N LYS A 597 -14.82 -5.28 -21.14
CA LYS A 597 -13.64 -6.00 -21.61
C LYS A 597 -13.83 -6.37 -23.07
N VAL A 598 -12.89 -5.92 -23.90
CA VAL A 598 -12.81 -6.26 -25.32
C VAL A 598 -11.43 -6.87 -25.57
N ARG A 599 -11.37 -8.19 -25.81
CA ARG A 599 -10.10 -8.93 -25.93
C ARG A 599 -9.20 -8.70 -24.69
N THR A 600 -8.06 -8.06 -24.85
CA THR A 600 -7.08 -7.74 -23.79
C THR A 600 -7.24 -6.33 -23.22
N MET A 601 -8.19 -5.52 -23.74
CA MET A 601 -8.46 -4.18 -23.26
C MET A 601 -9.60 -4.19 -22.25
N ARG A 602 -9.43 -3.49 -21.14
CA ARG A 602 -10.43 -3.23 -20.11
C ARG A 602 -10.71 -1.72 -20.08
N ILE A 603 -11.97 -1.35 -20.12
CA ILE A 603 -12.48 0.03 -20.08
C ILE A 603 -13.27 0.17 -18.79
N PHE A 604 -13.06 1.26 -18.08
CA PHE A 604 -13.71 1.60 -16.81
C PHE A 604 -14.33 2.97 -16.91
N PHE A 605 -15.62 3.06 -16.70
CA PHE A 605 -16.35 4.30 -16.52
C PHE A 605 -16.93 4.31 -15.12
N THR A 606 -16.71 5.38 -14.35
CA THR A 606 -17.23 5.52 -12.99
C THR A 606 -17.78 6.91 -12.74
N VAL A 607 -18.90 6.98 -12.04
CA VAL A 607 -19.40 8.20 -11.41
C VAL A 607 -19.24 8.01 -9.92
N GLU A 608 -18.23 8.67 -9.35
CA GLU A 608 -17.87 8.58 -7.94
C GLU A 608 -18.77 9.49 -7.10
N HIS A 609 -19.21 9.04 -5.92
CA HIS A 609 -19.91 9.79 -4.87
C HIS A 609 -21.22 10.46 -5.35
N LEU A 610 -22.20 9.66 -5.73
CA LEU A 610 -23.50 10.14 -6.22
C LEU A 610 -24.27 11.00 -5.19
N GLU A 611 -24.13 10.73 -3.89
CA GLU A 611 -24.80 11.48 -2.82
C GLU A 611 -24.40 12.95 -2.76
N ALA A 612 -23.20 13.31 -3.22
CA ALA A 612 -22.78 14.71 -3.30
C ALA A 612 -23.65 15.56 -4.25
N LEU A 613 -24.37 14.91 -5.20
CA LEU A 613 -25.36 15.56 -6.05
C LEU A 613 -26.61 15.99 -5.29
N LEU A 614 -26.89 15.39 -4.13
CA LEU A 614 -28.07 15.66 -3.31
C LEU A 614 -27.88 16.88 -2.39
N GLY A 615 -26.72 17.54 -2.40
CA GLY A 615 -26.43 18.76 -1.65
C GLY A 615 -26.25 18.58 -0.15
N LYS A 616 -25.98 17.36 0.32
CA LYS A 616 -25.63 17.10 1.73
C LYS A 616 -24.09 17.12 1.86
N TYR A 617 -23.56 18.19 2.45
CA TYR A 617 -22.11 18.41 2.57
C TYR A 617 -21.60 18.08 3.99
N ASN A 618 -21.77 16.83 4.41
CA ASN A 618 -21.31 16.33 5.72
C ASN A 618 -20.25 15.23 5.62
N TYR A 619 -19.59 15.13 4.47
CA TYR A 619 -18.61 14.07 4.17
C TYR A 619 -17.16 14.58 4.32
N TYR A 620 -16.50 14.06 5.33
CA TYR A 620 -15.10 14.38 5.65
C TYR A 620 -14.24 13.13 5.68
N ALA A 621 -13.01 13.23 5.15
CA ALA A 621 -12.00 12.18 5.23
C ALA A 621 -11.20 12.25 6.54
N ALA A 622 -11.01 13.46 7.08
CA ALA A 622 -10.39 13.75 8.37
C ALA A 622 -10.93 15.11 8.87
N PRO A 623 -10.68 15.52 10.12
CA PRO A 623 -11.04 16.86 10.57
C PRO A 623 -10.56 17.94 9.61
N ASN A 624 -11.44 18.86 9.24
CA ASN A 624 -11.21 19.94 8.27
C ASN A 624 -10.81 19.51 6.84
N GLN A 625 -10.83 18.22 6.53
CA GLN A 625 -10.47 17.65 5.23
C GLN A 625 -11.69 16.98 4.60
N PRO A 626 -12.46 17.66 3.73
CA PRO A 626 -13.60 17.06 3.05
C PRO A 626 -13.20 15.82 2.24
N TYR A 627 -14.12 14.89 2.08
CA TYR A 627 -14.03 13.84 1.08
C TYR A 627 -14.26 14.44 -0.31
N ARG A 628 -14.02 13.69 -1.36
CA ARG A 628 -14.23 14.11 -2.75
C ARG A 628 -15.70 14.39 -3.05
N ASP A 629 -15.95 15.46 -3.79
CA ASP A 629 -17.23 15.68 -4.47
C ASP A 629 -17.45 14.62 -5.57
N TRP A 630 -18.66 14.59 -6.13
CA TRP A 630 -18.95 13.71 -7.26
C TRP A 630 -17.99 13.95 -8.44
N LYS A 631 -17.57 12.87 -9.09
CA LYS A 631 -16.62 12.93 -10.23
C LYS A 631 -16.93 11.83 -11.23
N VAL A 632 -16.86 12.20 -12.51
CA VAL A 632 -16.89 11.24 -13.62
C VAL A 632 -15.47 10.91 -14.04
N ARG A 633 -15.17 9.62 -14.14
CA ARG A 633 -13.86 9.13 -14.55
C ARG A 633 -13.97 8.09 -15.65
N LEU A 634 -13.03 8.19 -16.59
CA LEU A 634 -12.82 7.20 -17.64
C LEU A 634 -11.42 6.60 -17.48
N GLY A 635 -11.33 5.27 -17.55
CA GLY A 635 -10.06 4.55 -17.46
C GLY A 635 -9.95 3.46 -18.51
N ILE A 636 -8.73 3.19 -18.95
CA ILE A 636 -8.40 2.11 -19.89
C ILE A 636 -7.19 1.37 -19.36
N ILE A 637 -7.21 0.03 -19.42
CA ILE A 637 -6.03 -0.82 -19.30
C ILE A 637 -5.95 -1.68 -20.54
N TRP A 638 -4.83 -1.61 -21.22
CA TRP A 638 -4.60 -2.38 -22.41
C TRP A 638 -3.33 -3.20 -22.32
N TYR A 639 -3.47 -4.52 -22.50
CA TYR A 639 -2.35 -5.45 -22.59
C TYR A 639 -2.07 -5.79 -24.05
N PHE A 640 -0.83 -5.63 -24.45
CA PHE A 640 -0.31 -6.06 -25.74
C PHE A 640 0.58 -7.27 -25.50
N PHE A 641 0.14 -8.40 -26.06
CA PHE A 641 0.91 -9.65 -26.16
C PHE A 641 1.24 -9.83 -27.65
N LYS A 642 2.51 -10.02 -27.99
CA LYS A 642 2.91 -10.15 -29.39
C LYS A 642 3.03 -11.60 -29.84
#